data_119d105a7b650ecf1af1633030e5b792
#
_entry.id   119d105a7b650ecf1af1633030e5b792
#
_cell.length_a   1.000
_cell.length_b   1.000
_cell.length_c   1.000
_cell.angle_alpha   90.00
_cell.angle_beta   90.00
_cell.angle_gamma   90.00
#
_symmetry.space_group_name_H-M   'P 1'
#
loop_
_entity.id
_entity.type
_entity.pdbx_description
1 polymer ?
#
loop_
_entity_poly.entity_id
_entity_poly.type
_entity_poly.pdbx_seq_one_letter_code
_entity_poly.pdbx_strand_id
1 'polypeptide(L)'
;MAARSKFVIALFASAALLAVKAQTAEPMVVSTESGLVEGFDQEGTVGFLGIPYAKVERFMPPKPVSKWDGVLVCDHWGPQAMQTTWGRKLSEKEMSENCCVLNVWTTNLKSQTSNLKPVMFWLHGGGFDSGTSAWNPGMQLAKKDVVVVSVNHRLNILGFLDLSACTDPSLSKYKYSGNVGMLDVVQALQWVKKNIRQFGGDPNNVTIFGESGGGGKVGTLLCMPQAKGLFHKAIIMSGTILNVNTKQMTEELGQAVLKELNIDAAHIEDINKVPYDTLYAAGQRAMAASIGTRKPGTPMMWGFGPTPDGEVLLQQPFQDGFASISDNIPILIGTTFNELQRLRYDQPMTQDEARRELFRTFGFDANSYLSAFAEAYPGHSPQDLLSIDWLFRPKTIITADAISETRQAPTYMYMFTWRSPVNKGSVHGHELKFCFNTLHHVGNELPQPTEADLRLADTMSSVWAQFAHNGNPNIEGLPEWHPYTKENGELMDFNYQCTIRNNHDRRLAQIIDKHCFQQLDDFRAQQSSKKMKVGDVTMTVYPTKGGKIMSLKYKDQEVISQQTAPESFGSTFWTSPQKEWNWPPVQEFDKGAYQVEEGVGGSLVMTSEVSEKMKYRIRKEFAVDEKDNAIVVTYSIINESDETRQVAPWEITRVVNDGGVIFFDAPLDGITPAGLMSFKAEHGVVWYQPDEAGENRKINADGKGWLAYYNNGLLLLKKFDDLPSPSQGSLEGIPAPGEAEIQVYVNRGKTYIELESQGAYTTLKPHEQLSWTVRWYLLPVEEKEQPSSELIKAVRNKL
;
A
#
# COMPACT_ATOMS: atom_id res chain seq x y z
N MET A 1 53.46 -69.60 -32.25
CA MET A 1 53.72 -68.15 -32.56
C MET A 1 52.59 -67.56 -33.47
N ALA A 2 51.32 -67.67 -33.09
CA ALA A 2 50.20 -67.17 -33.92
C ALA A 2 49.07 -66.51 -33.14
N ALA A 3 49.36 -66.10 -31.88
CA ALA A 3 48.34 -65.48 -31.02
C ALA A 3 48.60 -64.04 -30.57
N ARG A 4 49.72 -63.42 -31.04
CA ARG A 4 50.08 -62.04 -30.64
C ARG A 4 49.80 -60.98 -31.70
N SER A 5 49.38 -61.36 -32.94
CA SER A 5 49.18 -60.42 -34.05
C SER A 5 47.70 -59.91 -34.15
N LYS A 6 46.75 -60.53 -33.50
CA LYS A 6 45.33 -60.08 -33.57
C LYS A 6 44.87 -59.05 -32.48
N PHE A 7 45.70 -58.84 -31.47
CA PHE A 7 45.35 -57.88 -30.41
C PHE A 7 45.84 -56.45 -30.68
N VAL A 8 46.81 -56.25 -31.55
CA VAL A 8 47.37 -54.93 -31.90
C VAL A 8 46.47 -54.19 -32.90
N ILE A 9 45.80 -54.91 -33.81
CA ILE A 9 44.93 -54.29 -34.81
C ILE A 9 43.57 -53.81 -34.20
N ALA A 10 43.12 -54.46 -33.15
CA ALA A 10 41.86 -54.02 -32.46
C ALA A 10 42.05 -52.75 -31.59
N LEU A 11 43.25 -52.49 -31.05
CA LEU A 11 43.52 -51.26 -30.29
C LEU A 11 43.64 -50.01 -31.15
N PHE A 12 44.14 -50.13 -32.39
CA PHE A 12 44.25 -49.00 -33.32
C PHE A 12 42.87 -48.64 -33.95
N ALA A 13 41.98 -49.58 -34.13
CA ALA A 13 40.64 -49.31 -34.63
C ALA A 13 39.73 -48.65 -33.57
N SER A 14 39.92 -48.93 -32.26
CA SER A 14 39.20 -48.31 -31.17
C SER A 14 39.69 -46.89 -30.85
N ALA A 15 40.98 -46.61 -31.07
CA ALA A 15 41.52 -45.26 -30.89
C ALA A 15 41.15 -44.31 -32.05
N ALA A 16 40.98 -44.85 -33.27
CA ALA A 16 40.52 -44.05 -34.40
C ALA A 16 38.99 -43.76 -34.37
N LEU A 17 38.16 -44.58 -33.68
CA LEU A 17 36.72 -44.30 -33.51
C LEU A 17 36.43 -43.36 -32.33
N LEU A 18 37.35 -43.17 -31.39
CA LEU A 18 37.25 -42.19 -30.32
C LEU A 18 37.75 -40.78 -30.68
N ALA A 19 38.52 -40.68 -31.81
CA ALA A 19 39.04 -39.40 -32.29
C ALA A 19 38.06 -38.63 -33.24
N VAL A 20 36.87 -39.17 -33.56
CA VAL A 20 35.91 -38.56 -34.51
C VAL A 20 34.71 -37.89 -33.82
N LYS A 21 34.74 -37.69 -32.52
CA LYS A 21 33.66 -36.95 -31.77
C LYS A 21 34.16 -35.79 -30.90
N ALA A 22 35.21 -35.17 -31.26
CA ALA A 22 35.47 -33.79 -30.86
C ALA A 22 35.17 -32.89 -32.06
N GLN A 23 33.92 -32.86 -32.48
CA GLN A 23 33.40 -31.74 -33.24
C GLN A 23 33.46 -30.56 -32.29
N THR A 24 34.50 -29.73 -32.43
CA THR A 24 34.64 -28.46 -31.73
C THR A 24 33.36 -27.66 -32.02
N ALA A 25 32.47 -27.61 -31.04
CA ALA A 25 31.32 -26.72 -31.12
C ALA A 25 31.89 -25.32 -31.43
N GLU A 26 31.39 -24.67 -32.47
CA GLU A 26 31.80 -23.30 -32.77
C GLU A 26 31.58 -22.46 -31.51
N PRO A 27 32.55 -21.64 -31.12
CA PRO A 27 32.42 -20.83 -29.89
C PRO A 27 31.18 -19.93 -30.01
N MET A 28 30.29 -19.98 -29.02
CA MET A 28 29.06 -19.20 -28.98
C MET A 28 29.39 -17.76 -28.56
N VAL A 29 30.13 -17.04 -29.38
CA VAL A 29 30.63 -15.69 -29.08
C VAL A 29 29.73 -14.65 -29.73
N VAL A 30 29.30 -13.66 -28.90
CA VAL A 30 28.47 -12.52 -29.30
C VAL A 30 29.21 -11.22 -29.00
N SER A 31 29.08 -10.24 -29.90
CA SER A 31 29.65 -8.91 -29.73
C SER A 31 28.61 -8.00 -29.04
N THR A 32 29.02 -7.36 -27.94
CA THR A 32 28.25 -6.30 -27.26
C THR A 32 28.94 -4.95 -27.44
N GLU A 33 28.27 -3.85 -27.05
CA GLU A 33 28.94 -2.52 -27.05
C GLU A 33 30.19 -2.47 -26.15
N SER A 34 30.25 -3.32 -25.12
CA SER A 34 31.33 -3.31 -24.12
C SER A 34 32.44 -4.33 -24.42
N GLY A 35 32.21 -5.34 -25.27
CA GLY A 35 33.17 -6.37 -25.59
C GLY A 35 32.54 -7.69 -26.06
N LEU A 36 33.36 -8.69 -26.29
CA LEU A 36 32.88 -10.02 -26.66
C LEU A 36 32.45 -10.81 -25.44
N VAL A 37 31.38 -11.60 -25.57
CA VAL A 37 30.89 -12.51 -24.54
C VAL A 37 30.73 -13.92 -25.15
N GLU A 38 31.12 -14.94 -24.40
CA GLU A 38 31.02 -16.34 -24.79
C GLU A 38 29.96 -17.03 -23.93
N GLY A 39 28.94 -17.58 -24.56
CA GLY A 39 27.90 -18.39 -23.95
C GLY A 39 28.20 -19.87 -23.98
N PHE A 40 27.24 -20.67 -23.50
CA PHE A 40 27.36 -22.13 -23.43
C PHE A 40 26.04 -22.81 -23.81
N ASP A 41 26.09 -24.07 -24.19
CA ASP A 41 24.86 -24.85 -24.41
C ASP A 41 24.24 -25.22 -23.09
N GLN A 42 22.97 -24.89 -22.93
CA GLN A 42 22.18 -25.25 -21.80
C GLN A 42 20.86 -25.88 -22.23
N GLU A 43 20.83 -27.20 -22.30
CA GLU A 43 19.68 -28.01 -22.64
C GLU A 43 19.02 -27.65 -23.98
N GLY A 44 19.85 -27.35 -24.98
CA GLY A 44 19.40 -26.99 -26.33
C GLY A 44 19.00 -25.51 -26.49
N THR A 45 19.38 -24.69 -25.51
CA THR A 45 19.41 -23.22 -25.62
C THR A 45 20.82 -22.72 -25.43
N VAL A 46 21.11 -21.53 -25.90
CA VAL A 46 22.39 -20.85 -25.59
C VAL A 46 22.17 -19.92 -24.41
N GLY A 47 22.85 -20.19 -23.31
CA GLY A 47 22.88 -19.39 -22.12
C GLY A 47 24.08 -18.45 -22.07
N PHE A 48 23.90 -17.25 -21.60
CA PHE A 48 24.95 -16.30 -21.22
C PHE A 48 24.63 -15.81 -19.82
N LEU A 49 25.46 -16.12 -18.84
CA LEU A 49 25.23 -15.78 -17.45
C LEU A 49 26.23 -14.73 -16.96
N GLY A 50 25.78 -13.80 -16.15
CA GLY A 50 26.62 -12.84 -15.45
C GLY A 50 27.20 -11.72 -16.32
N ILE A 51 26.55 -11.33 -17.43
CA ILE A 51 27.00 -10.22 -18.27
C ILE A 51 26.87 -8.91 -17.49
N PRO A 52 27.96 -8.14 -17.27
CA PRO A 52 27.87 -6.85 -16.61
C PRO A 52 27.20 -5.81 -17.53
N TYR A 53 26.17 -5.09 -17.00
CA TYR A 53 25.46 -4.05 -17.75
C TYR A 53 25.71 -2.65 -17.18
N ALA A 54 26.14 -2.55 -15.91
CA ALA A 54 26.44 -1.29 -15.25
C ALA A 54 27.57 -1.42 -14.24
N LYS A 55 28.27 -0.33 -14.01
CA LYS A 55 29.14 -0.09 -12.85
C LYS A 55 28.42 0.81 -11.88
N VAL A 56 28.44 0.46 -10.60
CA VAL A 56 27.71 1.20 -9.57
C VAL A 56 28.63 1.67 -8.46
N GLU A 57 28.25 2.81 -7.87
CA GLU A 57 28.81 3.37 -6.64
C GLU A 57 27.65 3.53 -5.66
N ARG A 58 27.90 3.44 -4.35
CA ARG A 58 26.84 3.55 -3.34
C ARG A 58 26.03 4.83 -3.53
N PHE A 59 24.71 4.69 -3.52
CA PHE A 59 23.73 5.78 -3.56
C PHE A 59 23.78 6.66 -4.82
N MET A 60 24.59 6.28 -5.81
CA MET A 60 24.72 7.01 -7.06
C MET A 60 24.01 6.28 -8.20
N PRO A 61 23.49 7.02 -9.19
CA PRO A 61 22.98 6.41 -10.42
C PRO A 61 24.01 5.50 -11.08
N PRO A 62 23.58 4.40 -11.74
CA PRO A 62 24.46 3.50 -12.44
C PRO A 62 25.17 4.18 -13.61
N LYS A 63 26.36 3.72 -13.95
CA LYS A 63 27.13 4.14 -15.13
C LYS A 63 27.27 2.97 -16.09
N PRO A 64 27.30 3.18 -17.40
CA PRO A 64 27.62 2.12 -18.36
C PRO A 64 28.97 1.44 -18.04
N VAL A 65 29.06 0.17 -18.33
CA VAL A 65 30.31 -0.60 -18.16
C VAL A 65 31.35 -0.13 -19.16
N SER A 66 32.58 -0.04 -18.72
CA SER A 66 33.72 0.24 -19.60
C SER A 66 33.96 -0.92 -20.57
N LYS A 67 34.48 -0.63 -21.73
CA LYS A 67 34.89 -1.68 -22.67
C LYS A 67 35.98 -2.56 -22.07
N TRP A 68 35.91 -3.83 -22.40
CA TRP A 68 36.93 -4.82 -22.05
C TRP A 68 37.58 -5.42 -23.31
N ASP A 69 38.84 -5.87 -23.18
CA ASP A 69 39.56 -6.60 -24.21
C ASP A 69 39.36 -8.11 -24.04
N GLY A 70 39.39 -8.85 -25.15
CA GLY A 70 39.21 -10.29 -25.12
C GLY A 70 37.77 -10.74 -25.05
N VAL A 71 37.55 -11.97 -24.65
CA VAL A 71 36.23 -12.62 -24.55
C VAL A 71 35.91 -12.88 -23.10
N LEU A 72 34.78 -12.37 -22.62
CA LEU A 72 34.24 -12.67 -21.31
C LEU A 72 33.43 -13.97 -21.38
N VAL A 73 33.88 -14.99 -20.65
CA VAL A 73 33.15 -16.27 -20.53
C VAL A 73 31.99 -16.12 -19.60
N CYS A 74 30.77 -16.39 -20.09
CA CYS A 74 29.49 -16.18 -19.42
C CYS A 74 28.78 -17.52 -19.14
N ASP A 75 29.47 -18.45 -18.46
CA ASP A 75 29.00 -19.80 -18.15
C ASP A 75 28.60 -19.99 -16.68
N HIS A 76 28.67 -18.96 -15.87
CA HIS A 76 28.33 -18.97 -14.43
C HIS A 76 27.54 -17.73 -14.00
N TRP A 77 26.73 -17.90 -13.00
CA TRP A 77 25.95 -16.79 -12.40
C TRP A 77 26.89 -15.70 -11.90
N GLY A 78 26.53 -14.45 -12.23
CA GLY A 78 27.20 -13.29 -11.66
C GLY A 78 26.78 -13.04 -10.22
N PRO A 79 27.41 -12.06 -9.54
CA PRO A 79 27.14 -11.77 -8.15
C PRO A 79 25.69 -11.31 -7.91
N GLN A 80 25.12 -11.74 -6.78
CA GLN A 80 23.86 -11.26 -6.26
C GLN A 80 24.04 -9.93 -5.55
N ALA A 81 22.97 -9.16 -5.40
CA ALA A 81 22.97 -7.98 -4.54
C ALA A 81 23.26 -8.36 -3.09
N MET A 82 23.90 -7.43 -2.37
CA MET A 82 24.04 -7.54 -0.91
C MET A 82 22.67 -7.63 -0.26
N GLN A 83 22.40 -8.70 0.49
CA GLN A 83 21.10 -8.96 1.10
C GLN A 83 21.21 -9.94 2.27
N THR A 84 20.21 -9.92 3.15
CA THR A 84 19.98 -10.97 4.11
C THR A 84 18.78 -11.79 3.64
N THR A 85 18.97 -13.08 3.42
CA THR A 85 17.86 -13.94 3.00
C THR A 85 17.13 -14.51 4.20
N TRP A 86 15.81 -14.68 4.07
CA TRP A 86 14.92 -15.33 5.03
C TRP A 86 15.46 -16.68 5.49
N GLY A 87 16.27 -16.65 6.58
CA GLY A 87 16.84 -17.84 7.21
C GLY A 87 17.93 -18.59 6.42
N ARG A 88 18.33 -18.16 5.23
CA ARG A 88 19.41 -18.75 4.44
C ARG A 88 20.59 -17.80 4.37
N LYS A 89 21.71 -18.16 5.01
CA LYS A 89 22.95 -17.42 4.89
C LYS A 89 23.50 -17.67 3.49
N LEU A 90 23.46 -16.68 2.61
CA LEU A 90 24.23 -16.69 1.37
C LEU A 90 25.70 -16.55 1.71
N SER A 91 26.58 -17.20 0.96
CA SER A 91 27.99 -16.99 1.15
C SER A 91 28.36 -15.57 0.67
N GLU A 92 29.21 -14.87 1.42
CA GLU A 92 29.73 -13.55 1.02
C GLU A 92 30.38 -13.58 -0.37
N LYS A 93 30.84 -14.75 -0.82
CA LYS A 93 31.43 -14.95 -2.16
C LYS A 93 30.41 -14.86 -3.30
N GLU A 94 29.11 -14.99 -3.00
CA GLU A 94 28.03 -14.93 -3.99
C GLU A 94 27.41 -13.55 -4.09
N MET A 95 27.73 -12.63 -3.17
CA MET A 95 27.15 -11.28 -3.10
C MET A 95 28.20 -10.21 -3.43
N SER A 96 27.75 -9.12 -4.02
CA SER A 96 28.55 -7.93 -4.27
C SER A 96 27.72 -6.67 -4.30
N GLU A 97 28.26 -5.55 -3.86
CA GLU A 97 27.65 -4.24 -4.11
C GLU A 97 27.63 -3.91 -5.61
N ASN A 98 28.59 -4.43 -6.38
CA ASN A 98 28.63 -4.33 -7.84
C ASN A 98 27.89 -5.53 -8.46
N CYS A 99 26.61 -5.66 -8.19
CA CYS A 99 25.75 -6.77 -8.59
C CYS A 99 25.03 -6.58 -9.93
N CYS A 100 25.29 -5.50 -10.65
CA CYS A 100 24.57 -5.13 -11.87
C CYS A 100 24.97 -6.01 -13.06
N VAL A 101 24.48 -7.24 -13.05
CA VAL A 101 24.69 -8.25 -14.09
C VAL A 101 23.34 -8.75 -14.61
N LEU A 102 23.33 -9.23 -15.86
CA LEU A 102 22.18 -9.85 -16.49
C LEU A 102 22.53 -11.19 -17.12
N ASN A 103 21.51 -11.98 -17.40
CA ASN A 103 21.63 -13.27 -18.07
C ASN A 103 20.72 -13.26 -19.30
N VAL A 104 21.11 -13.99 -20.35
CA VAL A 104 20.36 -14.10 -21.61
C VAL A 104 20.26 -15.57 -22.01
N TRP A 105 19.06 -16.00 -22.42
CA TRP A 105 18.80 -17.31 -23.03
C TRP A 105 18.11 -17.14 -24.38
N THR A 106 18.62 -17.85 -25.36
CA THR A 106 18.09 -17.85 -26.73
C THR A 106 18.26 -19.24 -27.39
N THR A 107 17.39 -19.56 -28.33
CA THR A 107 17.51 -20.83 -29.09
C THR A 107 18.23 -20.68 -30.42
N ASN A 108 18.56 -19.45 -30.84
CA ASN A 108 19.21 -19.24 -32.13
C ASN A 108 20.01 -17.94 -32.18
N LEU A 109 21.33 -18.05 -32.22
CA LEU A 109 22.23 -16.93 -32.47
C LEU A 109 22.38 -16.54 -33.94
N LYS A 110 22.03 -17.45 -34.86
CA LYS A 110 22.24 -17.27 -36.31
C LYS A 110 21.20 -16.43 -37.03
N SER A 111 20.09 -16.09 -36.35
CA SER A 111 18.97 -15.28 -36.89
C SER A 111 19.21 -13.78 -36.82
N GLN A 112 20.44 -13.30 -37.03
CA GLN A 112 20.81 -11.90 -36.73
C GLN A 112 20.16 -10.83 -37.64
N THR A 113 19.42 -11.18 -38.69
CA THR A 113 18.97 -10.18 -39.67
C THR A 113 17.49 -10.18 -40.08
N SER A 114 16.73 -11.27 -40.00
CA SER A 114 15.38 -11.31 -40.57
C SER A 114 14.25 -11.86 -39.68
N ASN A 115 14.54 -12.51 -38.55
CA ASN A 115 13.55 -13.14 -37.71
C ASN A 115 13.89 -12.95 -36.23
N LEU A 116 13.84 -11.69 -35.77
CA LEU A 116 14.11 -11.36 -34.37
C LEU A 116 12.92 -11.81 -33.48
N LYS A 117 13.26 -12.34 -32.31
CA LYS A 117 12.28 -12.85 -31.33
C LYS A 117 11.90 -11.78 -30.32
N PRO A 118 10.66 -11.80 -29.79
CA PRO A 118 10.30 -10.98 -28.66
C PRO A 118 11.27 -11.22 -27.50
N VAL A 119 11.51 -10.19 -26.71
CA VAL A 119 12.34 -10.25 -25.51
C VAL A 119 11.44 -10.27 -24.29
N MET A 120 11.63 -11.23 -23.40
CA MET A 120 11.00 -11.30 -22.10
C MET A 120 12.01 -10.93 -21.01
N PHE A 121 11.85 -9.77 -20.40
CA PHE A 121 12.77 -9.19 -19.42
C PHE A 121 12.25 -9.41 -18.02
N TRP A 122 12.86 -10.35 -17.30
CA TRP A 122 12.45 -10.82 -15.98
C TRP A 122 12.99 -9.97 -14.83
N LEU A 123 12.09 -9.60 -13.91
CA LEU A 123 12.37 -8.93 -12.64
C LEU A 123 11.99 -9.86 -11.49
N HIS A 124 12.99 -10.27 -10.71
CA HIS A 124 12.79 -11.20 -9.59
C HIS A 124 11.97 -10.61 -8.45
N GLY A 125 11.30 -11.47 -7.67
CA GLY A 125 10.58 -11.15 -6.44
C GLY A 125 11.47 -10.83 -5.25
N GLY A 126 10.90 -10.95 -4.04
CA GLY A 126 11.58 -10.62 -2.79
C GLY A 126 11.47 -9.15 -2.39
N GLY A 127 10.38 -8.49 -2.76
CA GLY A 127 10.16 -7.06 -2.53
C GLY A 127 11.19 -6.22 -3.29
N PHE A 128 11.65 -5.17 -2.64
CA PHE A 128 12.80 -4.37 -3.06
C PHE A 128 14.03 -4.66 -2.16
N ASP A 129 13.95 -5.69 -1.33
CA ASP A 129 14.91 -5.96 -0.27
C ASP A 129 15.82 -7.16 -0.56
N SER A 130 15.31 -8.20 -1.24
CA SER A 130 16.01 -9.44 -1.50
C SER A 130 15.69 -10.02 -2.89
N GLY A 131 16.36 -11.11 -3.26
CA GLY A 131 16.11 -11.84 -4.49
C GLY A 131 17.31 -11.91 -5.44
N THR A 132 17.17 -12.73 -6.47
CA THR A 132 18.18 -12.91 -7.50
C THR A 132 17.60 -13.43 -8.81
N SER A 133 18.20 -13.05 -9.92
CA SER A 133 17.86 -13.53 -11.25
C SER A 133 18.05 -15.05 -11.42
N ALA A 134 18.85 -15.68 -10.55
CA ALA A 134 19.15 -17.12 -10.60
C ALA A 134 17.99 -18.02 -10.13
N TRP A 135 16.97 -17.48 -9.45
CA TRP A 135 15.84 -18.29 -8.98
C TRP A 135 14.98 -18.87 -10.11
N ASN A 136 14.87 -18.15 -11.22
CA ASN A 136 14.01 -18.53 -12.35
C ASN A 136 14.83 -18.50 -13.66
N PRO A 137 15.58 -19.57 -13.95
CA PRO A 137 16.38 -19.64 -15.19
C PRO A 137 15.48 -19.72 -16.42
N GLY A 138 15.86 -18.97 -17.47
CA GLY A 138 15.02 -18.73 -18.65
C GLY A 138 15.10 -19.79 -19.75
N MET A 139 15.91 -20.85 -19.62
CA MET A 139 16.19 -21.79 -20.70
C MET A 139 14.94 -22.48 -21.26
N GLN A 140 13.99 -22.89 -20.43
CA GLN A 140 12.80 -23.58 -20.92
C GLN A 140 11.81 -22.62 -21.57
N LEU A 141 11.62 -21.42 -20.98
CA LEU A 141 10.77 -20.39 -21.56
C LEU A 141 11.33 -19.91 -22.91
N ALA A 142 12.65 -19.83 -23.07
CA ALA A 142 13.27 -19.44 -24.35
C ALA A 142 12.95 -20.40 -25.50
N LYS A 143 12.59 -21.67 -25.23
CA LYS A 143 12.13 -22.64 -26.22
C LYS A 143 10.75 -22.31 -26.81
N LYS A 144 10.02 -21.34 -26.18
CA LYS A 144 8.75 -20.83 -26.71
C LYS A 144 8.91 -19.67 -27.70
N ASP A 145 9.99 -19.65 -28.42
CA ASP A 145 10.32 -18.67 -29.46
C ASP A 145 10.46 -17.24 -28.96
N VAL A 146 11.06 -17.07 -27.79
CA VAL A 146 11.40 -15.79 -27.19
C VAL A 146 12.87 -15.74 -26.78
N VAL A 147 13.41 -14.55 -26.55
CA VAL A 147 14.68 -14.34 -25.86
C VAL A 147 14.36 -13.96 -24.43
N VAL A 148 14.90 -14.67 -23.45
CA VAL A 148 14.68 -14.37 -22.03
C VAL A 148 15.91 -13.65 -21.47
N VAL A 149 15.66 -12.54 -20.80
CA VAL A 149 16.67 -11.77 -20.06
C VAL A 149 16.27 -11.72 -18.61
N SER A 150 17.18 -12.00 -17.67
CA SER A 150 16.95 -11.79 -16.22
C SER A 150 18.07 -10.94 -15.62
N VAL A 151 17.73 -10.13 -14.61
CA VAL A 151 18.67 -9.13 -14.09
C VAL A 151 18.81 -9.18 -12.57
N ASN A 152 20.03 -8.89 -12.08
CA ASN A 152 20.31 -8.46 -10.71
C ASN A 152 20.49 -6.95 -10.71
N HIS A 153 20.06 -6.29 -9.63
CA HIS A 153 20.18 -4.86 -9.43
C HIS A 153 20.36 -4.59 -7.93
N ARG A 154 20.75 -3.39 -7.53
CA ARG A 154 20.87 -3.04 -6.11
C ARG A 154 19.52 -3.12 -5.40
N LEU A 155 19.53 -3.61 -4.17
CA LEU A 155 18.38 -3.86 -3.33
C LEU A 155 18.55 -3.14 -1.98
N ASN A 156 17.47 -3.16 -1.17
CA ASN A 156 17.45 -2.70 0.21
C ASN A 156 18.08 -1.31 0.41
N ILE A 157 18.79 -1.10 1.48
CA ILE A 157 19.42 0.18 1.81
C ILE A 157 20.39 0.66 0.72
N LEU A 158 21.05 -0.24 -0.03
CA LEU A 158 21.97 0.14 -1.11
C LEU A 158 21.25 0.59 -2.40
N GLY A 159 20.01 0.14 -2.59
CA GLY A 159 19.18 0.50 -3.74
C GLY A 159 18.22 1.67 -3.50
N PHE A 160 17.86 1.94 -2.24
CA PHE A 160 16.70 2.75 -1.94
C PHE A 160 16.82 3.66 -0.70
N LEU A 161 18.01 3.86 -0.13
CA LEU A 161 18.21 4.84 0.93
C LEU A 161 18.13 6.25 0.38
N ASP A 162 17.14 7.03 0.80
CA ASP A 162 16.96 8.41 0.36
C ASP A 162 17.80 9.37 1.20
N LEU A 163 18.86 9.87 0.60
CA LEU A 163 19.78 10.85 1.19
C LEU A 163 19.57 12.26 0.61
N SER A 164 18.55 12.47 -0.22
CA SER A 164 18.34 13.73 -0.93
C SER A 164 18.12 14.93 0.00
N ALA A 165 17.44 14.73 1.13
CA ALA A 165 17.19 15.76 2.14
C ALA A 165 18.30 15.87 3.20
N CYS A 166 19.33 15.04 3.10
CA CYS A 166 20.44 15.01 4.07
C CYS A 166 21.61 15.93 3.67
N THR A 167 21.51 16.59 2.53
CA THR A 167 22.54 17.50 1.97
C THR A 167 21.90 18.80 1.50
N ASP A 168 22.71 19.82 1.29
CA ASP A 168 22.27 21.04 0.60
C ASP A 168 21.68 20.65 -0.78
N PRO A 169 20.41 20.97 -1.06
CA PRO A 169 19.76 20.60 -2.32
C PRO A 169 20.51 21.08 -3.57
N SER A 170 21.26 22.17 -3.48
CA SER A 170 22.06 22.71 -4.59
C SER A 170 23.34 21.93 -4.88
N LEU A 171 23.80 21.10 -3.94
CA LEU A 171 25.05 20.35 -3.99
C LEU A 171 24.84 18.83 -4.01
N SER A 172 23.60 18.36 -3.97
CA SER A 172 23.30 16.97 -3.70
C SER A 172 23.56 16.05 -4.88
N LYS A 173 24.71 15.38 -4.84
CA LYS A 173 24.97 14.23 -5.71
C LYS A 173 24.06 13.04 -5.38
N TYR A 174 23.43 13.01 -4.19
CA TYR A 174 22.55 11.96 -3.72
C TYR A 174 21.07 12.20 -4.04
N LYS A 175 20.75 13.18 -4.90
CA LYS A 175 19.38 13.56 -5.27
C LYS A 175 18.48 12.36 -5.63
N TYR A 176 19.03 11.35 -6.29
CA TYR A 176 18.29 10.19 -6.78
C TYR A 176 18.56 8.92 -5.96
N SER A 177 19.20 9.02 -4.79
CA SER A 177 19.63 7.87 -3.99
C SER A 177 18.47 6.94 -3.57
N GLY A 178 17.28 7.49 -3.34
CA GLY A 178 16.07 6.74 -3.04
C GLY A 178 15.54 5.88 -4.20
N ASN A 179 16.11 6.00 -5.42
CA ASN A 179 15.63 5.33 -6.61
C ASN A 179 16.73 4.61 -7.41
N VAL A 180 17.98 4.52 -6.90
CA VAL A 180 19.08 3.98 -7.70
C VAL A 180 18.92 2.52 -8.06
N GLY A 181 18.23 1.71 -7.24
CA GLY A 181 17.90 0.33 -7.57
C GLY A 181 16.98 0.21 -8.80
N MET A 182 16.04 1.15 -8.98
CA MET A 182 15.21 1.20 -10.18
C MET A 182 15.97 1.77 -11.38
N LEU A 183 16.87 2.72 -11.16
CA LEU A 183 17.73 3.25 -12.22
C LEU A 183 18.70 2.18 -12.75
N ASP A 184 19.13 1.22 -11.92
CA ASP A 184 19.89 0.04 -12.37
C ASP A 184 19.07 -0.79 -13.37
N VAL A 185 17.79 -1.02 -13.09
CA VAL A 185 16.89 -1.75 -14.01
C VAL A 185 16.70 -0.97 -15.32
N VAL A 186 16.56 0.36 -15.27
CA VAL A 186 16.51 1.20 -16.46
C VAL A 186 17.79 1.05 -17.28
N GLN A 187 18.97 1.04 -16.63
CA GLN A 187 20.26 0.84 -17.31
C GLN A 187 20.36 -0.54 -17.95
N ALA A 188 19.81 -1.59 -17.32
CA ALA A 188 19.72 -2.92 -17.92
C ALA A 188 18.81 -2.94 -19.15
N LEU A 189 17.67 -2.27 -19.12
CA LEU A 189 16.80 -2.11 -20.28
C LEU A 189 17.48 -1.31 -21.41
N GLN A 190 18.27 -0.30 -21.09
CA GLN A 190 19.10 0.41 -22.08
C GLN A 190 20.15 -0.50 -22.70
N TRP A 191 20.75 -1.39 -21.88
CA TRP A 191 21.67 -2.42 -22.39
C TRP A 191 20.94 -3.37 -23.36
N VAL A 192 19.74 -3.83 -23.03
CA VAL A 192 18.89 -4.65 -23.91
C VAL A 192 18.63 -3.93 -25.23
N LYS A 193 18.21 -2.65 -25.16
CA LYS A 193 17.94 -1.84 -26.36
C LYS A 193 19.13 -1.81 -27.33
N LYS A 194 20.34 -1.79 -26.82
CA LYS A 194 21.57 -1.66 -27.61
C LYS A 194 22.12 -3.01 -28.09
N ASN A 195 22.00 -4.08 -27.31
CA ASN A 195 22.75 -5.30 -27.51
C ASN A 195 21.90 -6.52 -27.88
N ILE A 196 20.61 -6.56 -27.52
CA ILE A 196 19.83 -7.82 -27.57
C ILE A 196 19.63 -8.36 -28.96
N ARG A 197 19.76 -7.52 -29.99
CA ARG A 197 19.73 -7.94 -31.40
C ARG A 197 20.81 -8.97 -31.72
N GLN A 198 21.97 -8.86 -31.10
CA GLN A 198 23.08 -9.79 -31.29
C GLN A 198 22.80 -11.18 -30.70
N PHE A 199 21.83 -11.26 -29.79
CA PHE A 199 21.33 -12.50 -29.19
C PHE A 199 20.06 -13.01 -29.88
N GLY A 200 19.65 -12.40 -31.00
CA GLY A 200 18.46 -12.76 -31.77
C GLY A 200 17.15 -12.13 -31.24
N GLY A 201 17.21 -11.20 -30.29
CA GLY A 201 16.05 -10.50 -29.72
C GLY A 201 15.72 -9.21 -30.45
N ASP A 202 14.43 -8.86 -30.48
CA ASP A 202 13.95 -7.58 -31.03
C ASP A 202 13.94 -6.49 -29.94
N PRO A 203 14.83 -5.48 -30.04
CA PRO A 203 14.86 -4.38 -29.08
C PRO A 203 13.60 -3.49 -29.12
N ASN A 204 12.73 -3.66 -30.11
CA ASN A 204 11.44 -2.95 -30.25
C ASN A 204 10.25 -3.84 -29.87
N ASN A 205 10.49 -5.02 -29.32
CA ASN A 205 9.46 -5.93 -28.84
C ASN A 205 9.86 -6.54 -27.50
N VAL A 206 9.97 -5.71 -26.47
CA VAL A 206 10.38 -6.07 -25.11
C VAL A 206 9.16 -6.12 -24.20
N THR A 207 8.96 -7.24 -23.51
CA THR A 207 7.96 -7.43 -22.46
C THR A 207 8.67 -7.48 -21.11
N ILE A 208 8.43 -6.53 -20.24
CA ILE A 208 8.88 -6.62 -18.84
C ILE A 208 7.90 -7.48 -18.05
N PHE A 209 8.40 -8.39 -17.22
CA PHE A 209 7.55 -9.22 -16.38
C PHE A 209 8.22 -9.52 -15.04
N GLY A 210 7.39 -9.68 -14.00
CA GLY A 210 7.89 -9.94 -12.67
C GLY A 210 6.81 -10.41 -11.73
N GLU A 211 7.23 -11.13 -10.71
CA GLU A 211 6.34 -11.66 -9.67
C GLU A 211 6.67 -11.03 -8.32
N SER A 212 5.64 -10.86 -7.48
CA SER A 212 5.81 -10.27 -6.15
C SER A 212 6.45 -8.88 -6.22
N GLY A 213 7.57 -8.67 -5.53
CA GLY A 213 8.38 -7.45 -5.68
C GLY A 213 8.81 -7.16 -7.12
N GLY A 214 8.96 -8.21 -7.97
CA GLY A 214 9.20 -8.06 -9.41
C GLY A 214 8.03 -7.40 -10.12
N GLY A 215 6.80 -7.80 -9.80
CA GLY A 215 5.59 -7.14 -10.29
C GLY A 215 5.47 -5.70 -9.79
N GLY A 216 5.88 -5.43 -8.56
CA GLY A 216 6.01 -4.07 -8.01
C GLY A 216 7.01 -3.22 -8.81
N LYS A 217 8.16 -3.80 -9.21
CA LYS A 217 9.16 -3.15 -10.08
C LYS A 217 8.60 -2.87 -11.47
N VAL A 218 7.81 -3.81 -12.04
CA VAL A 218 7.10 -3.60 -13.32
C VAL A 218 6.19 -2.38 -13.23
N GLY A 219 5.34 -2.31 -12.20
CA GLY A 219 4.45 -1.17 -11.97
C GLY A 219 5.21 0.14 -11.76
N THR A 220 6.34 0.11 -11.06
CA THR A 220 7.21 1.27 -10.88
C THR A 220 7.77 1.76 -12.21
N LEU A 221 8.27 0.85 -13.09
CA LEU A 221 8.78 1.20 -14.42
C LEU A 221 7.72 1.85 -15.31
N LEU A 222 6.45 1.45 -15.18
CA LEU A 222 5.32 2.08 -15.89
C LEU A 222 5.08 3.55 -15.50
N CYS A 223 5.68 4.01 -14.40
CA CYS A 223 5.62 5.39 -13.92
C CYS A 223 6.96 6.14 -14.03
N MET A 224 7.98 5.57 -14.69
CA MET A 224 9.33 6.16 -14.80
C MET A 224 9.60 6.71 -16.20
N PRO A 225 9.79 8.04 -16.38
CA PRO A 225 10.08 8.65 -17.68
C PRO A 225 11.32 8.07 -18.38
N GLN A 226 12.34 7.69 -17.59
CA GLN A 226 13.59 7.14 -18.09
C GLN A 226 13.41 5.74 -18.72
N ALA A 227 12.32 5.05 -18.41
CA ALA A 227 11.99 3.74 -18.96
C ALA A 227 11.15 3.81 -20.25
N LYS A 228 10.63 4.99 -20.60
CA LYS A 228 9.79 5.20 -21.79
C LYS A 228 10.48 4.74 -23.07
N GLY A 229 9.82 3.85 -23.83
CA GLY A 229 10.32 3.31 -25.09
C GLY A 229 11.43 2.27 -24.97
N LEU A 230 11.70 1.78 -23.74
CA LEU A 230 12.60 0.67 -23.49
C LEU A 230 11.87 -0.67 -23.39
N PHE A 231 10.56 -0.65 -23.17
CA PHE A 231 9.69 -1.82 -23.21
C PHE A 231 8.34 -1.47 -23.86
N HIS A 232 7.58 -2.50 -24.26
CA HIS A 232 6.42 -2.41 -25.15
C HIS A 232 5.22 -3.17 -24.61
N LYS A 233 5.41 -4.04 -23.63
CA LYS A 233 4.37 -4.82 -22.93
C LYS A 233 4.81 -5.08 -21.49
N ALA A 234 3.84 -5.35 -20.60
CA ALA A 234 4.11 -5.61 -19.21
C ALA A 234 3.26 -6.77 -18.66
N ILE A 235 3.87 -7.62 -17.81
CA ILE A 235 3.16 -8.66 -17.06
C ILE A 235 3.43 -8.48 -15.57
N ILE A 236 2.36 -8.31 -14.79
CA ILE A 236 2.41 -8.10 -13.34
C ILE A 236 1.82 -9.33 -12.66
N MET A 237 2.67 -10.11 -12.02
CA MET A 237 2.31 -11.37 -11.39
C MET A 237 2.35 -11.19 -9.87
N SER A 238 1.20 -11.29 -9.20
CA SER A 238 1.11 -11.23 -7.73
C SER A 238 1.93 -10.11 -7.08
N GLY A 239 1.99 -8.95 -7.75
CA GLY A 239 2.89 -7.85 -7.37
C GLY A 239 2.22 -6.48 -7.31
N THR A 240 0.90 -6.44 -7.34
CA THR A 240 0.15 -5.19 -7.28
C THR A 240 0.21 -4.63 -5.87
N ILE A 241 1.11 -3.68 -5.66
CA ILE A 241 1.25 -2.91 -4.43
C ILE A 241 0.74 -1.51 -4.74
N LEU A 242 -0.30 -1.04 -4.04
CA LEU A 242 -0.92 0.25 -4.37
C LEU A 242 -0.02 1.44 -4.09
N ASN A 243 0.83 1.34 -3.08
CA ASN A 243 1.69 2.45 -2.68
C ASN A 243 3.09 1.96 -2.33
N VAL A 244 4.07 2.75 -2.70
CA VAL A 244 5.42 2.73 -2.13
C VAL A 244 5.52 3.80 -1.03
N ASN A 245 6.65 3.86 -0.33
CA ASN A 245 6.87 4.88 0.70
C ASN A 245 6.74 6.29 0.10
N THR A 246 6.21 7.23 0.89
CA THR A 246 6.17 8.64 0.44
C THR A 246 7.56 9.27 0.51
N LYS A 247 7.77 10.35 -0.25
CA LYS A 247 9.02 11.12 -0.23
C LYS A 247 9.41 11.54 1.19
N GLN A 248 8.46 12.06 1.97
CA GLN A 248 8.70 12.45 3.37
C GLN A 248 9.17 11.27 4.22
N MET A 249 8.52 10.10 4.10
CA MET A 249 8.90 8.91 4.88
C MET A 249 10.32 8.44 4.57
N THR A 250 10.73 8.49 3.31
CA THR A 250 12.06 8.06 2.89
C THR A 250 13.14 9.04 3.30
N GLU A 251 12.86 10.35 3.26
CA GLU A 251 13.73 11.41 3.78
C GLU A 251 13.94 11.30 5.29
N GLU A 252 12.85 11.12 6.06
CA GLU A 252 12.91 10.91 7.51
C GLU A 252 13.70 9.65 7.86
N LEU A 253 13.51 8.55 7.09
CA LEU A 253 14.29 7.32 7.26
C LEU A 253 15.77 7.54 6.94
N GLY A 254 16.10 8.27 5.88
CA GLY A 254 17.48 8.61 5.53
C GLY A 254 18.19 9.38 6.65
N GLN A 255 17.52 10.39 7.22
CA GLN A 255 18.03 11.15 8.36
C GLN A 255 18.20 10.27 9.61
N ALA A 256 17.24 9.36 9.86
CA ALA A 256 17.32 8.43 10.98
C ALA A 256 18.50 7.45 10.85
N VAL A 257 18.77 6.96 9.64
CA VAL A 257 19.93 6.09 9.37
C VAL A 257 21.25 6.83 9.61
N LEU A 258 21.38 8.07 9.14
CA LEU A 258 22.58 8.89 9.40
C LEU A 258 22.79 9.13 10.89
N LYS A 259 21.70 9.41 11.63
CA LYS A 259 21.74 9.56 13.08
C LYS A 259 22.20 8.28 13.78
N GLU A 260 21.70 7.10 13.39
CA GLU A 260 22.15 5.80 13.92
C GLU A 260 23.64 5.55 13.69
N LEU A 261 24.20 6.08 12.59
CA LEU A 261 25.60 5.96 12.24
C LEU A 261 26.48 7.09 12.83
N ASN A 262 25.90 8.07 13.53
CA ASN A 262 26.56 9.28 14.00
C ASN A 262 27.24 10.08 12.87
N ILE A 263 26.61 10.15 11.70
CA ILE A 263 27.06 10.90 10.54
C ILE A 263 26.19 12.16 10.42
N ASP A 264 26.82 13.32 10.40
CA ASP A 264 26.14 14.60 10.13
C ASP A 264 26.19 14.98 8.64
N ALA A 265 25.46 16.02 8.28
CA ALA A 265 25.37 16.48 6.89
C ALA A 265 26.74 16.93 6.31
N ALA A 266 27.65 17.44 7.13
CA ALA A 266 28.98 17.87 6.68
C ALA A 266 29.89 16.69 6.36
N HIS A 267 29.64 15.55 6.96
CA HIS A 267 30.42 14.31 6.82
C HIS A 267 29.66 13.20 6.11
N ILE A 268 28.62 13.51 5.34
CA ILE A 268 27.75 12.52 4.68
C ILE A 268 28.51 11.52 3.81
N GLU A 269 29.67 11.91 3.27
CA GLU A 269 30.54 11.04 2.47
C GLU A 269 31.06 9.83 3.25
N ASP A 270 31.09 9.90 4.57
CA ASP A 270 31.58 8.80 5.42
C ASP A 270 30.63 7.59 5.38
N ILE A 271 29.36 7.76 4.95
CA ILE A 271 28.43 6.64 4.74
C ILE A 271 28.98 5.64 3.70
N ASN A 272 29.78 6.12 2.73
CA ASN A 272 30.39 5.24 1.72
C ASN A 272 31.47 4.32 2.28
N LYS A 273 32.02 4.64 3.47
CA LYS A 273 33.05 3.86 4.15
C LYS A 273 32.47 2.87 5.17
N VAL A 274 31.18 2.97 5.50
CA VAL A 274 30.52 2.10 6.47
C VAL A 274 30.41 0.68 5.90
N PRO A 275 30.87 -0.37 6.60
CA PRO A 275 30.66 -1.75 6.18
C PRO A 275 29.18 -2.07 5.97
N TYR A 276 28.85 -2.90 4.94
CA TYR A 276 27.47 -3.21 4.59
C TYR A 276 26.63 -3.70 5.77
N ASP A 277 27.15 -4.64 6.56
CA ASP A 277 26.39 -5.18 7.72
C ASP A 277 26.08 -4.11 8.76
N THR A 278 27.02 -3.18 8.99
CA THR A 278 26.80 -2.05 9.89
C THR A 278 25.74 -1.08 9.34
N LEU A 279 25.82 -0.78 8.05
CA LEU A 279 24.87 0.08 7.35
C LEU A 279 23.48 -0.54 7.35
N TYR A 280 23.36 -1.82 7.01
CA TYR A 280 22.10 -2.55 6.98
C TYR A 280 21.47 -2.64 8.39
N ALA A 281 22.27 -2.95 9.42
CA ALA A 281 21.81 -3.00 10.80
C ALA A 281 21.31 -1.63 11.30
N ALA A 282 21.99 -0.53 10.93
CA ALA A 282 21.52 0.82 11.22
C ALA A 282 20.18 1.12 10.53
N GLY A 283 20.04 0.72 9.28
CA GLY A 283 18.79 0.82 8.54
C GLY A 283 17.64 0.05 9.20
N GLN A 284 17.88 -1.18 9.65
CA GLN A 284 16.88 -1.98 10.36
C GLN A 284 16.46 -1.34 11.68
N ARG A 285 17.40 -0.78 12.46
CA ARG A 285 17.07 -0.06 13.71
C ARG A 285 16.27 1.21 13.44
N ALA A 286 16.67 2.00 12.46
CA ALA A 286 15.95 3.20 12.05
C ALA A 286 14.50 2.88 11.61
N MET A 287 14.31 1.83 10.82
CA MET A 287 12.97 1.34 10.44
C MET A 287 12.16 0.87 11.65
N ALA A 288 12.77 0.07 12.54
CA ALA A 288 12.09 -0.43 13.73
C ALA A 288 11.66 0.72 14.66
N ALA A 289 12.50 1.72 14.85
CA ALA A 289 12.16 2.93 15.61
C ALA A 289 11.01 3.70 14.95
N SER A 290 11.01 3.84 13.65
CA SER A 290 9.91 4.45 12.88
C SER A 290 8.61 3.66 13.02
N ILE A 291 8.65 2.32 13.02
CA ILE A 291 7.49 1.44 13.24
C ILE A 291 6.99 1.55 14.68
N GLY A 292 7.89 1.57 15.67
CA GLY A 292 7.54 1.67 17.09
C GLY A 292 6.82 2.97 17.47
N THR A 293 7.00 4.04 16.69
CA THR A 293 6.29 5.31 16.85
C THR A 293 4.96 5.37 16.08
N ARG A 294 4.67 4.35 15.26
CA ARG A 294 3.45 4.30 14.43
C ARG A 294 2.28 3.75 15.22
N LYS A 295 1.12 4.37 15.02
CA LYS A 295 -0.14 3.83 15.53
C LYS A 295 -0.47 2.49 14.87
N PRO A 296 -1.13 1.56 15.58
CA PRO A 296 -1.70 0.36 14.96
C PRO A 296 -2.51 0.74 13.72
N GLY A 297 -2.35 0.01 12.62
CA GLY A 297 -3.04 0.28 11.36
C GLY A 297 -2.31 1.19 10.38
N THR A 298 -1.15 1.75 10.75
CA THR A 298 -0.30 2.42 9.75
C THR A 298 0.26 1.37 8.79
N PRO A 299 0.16 1.54 7.44
CA PRO A 299 0.76 0.62 6.50
C PRO A 299 2.23 0.39 6.83
N MET A 300 2.66 -0.87 6.82
CA MET A 300 4.07 -1.18 6.99
C MET A 300 4.86 -0.49 5.87
N MET A 301 5.95 0.18 6.22
CA MET A 301 7.01 0.36 5.24
C MET A 301 7.47 -1.04 4.84
N TRP A 302 7.35 -1.35 3.57
CA TRP A 302 7.85 -2.60 2.98
C TRP A 302 9.39 -2.57 2.85
N GLY A 303 10.07 -2.14 3.91
CA GLY A 303 11.51 -1.95 3.86
C GLY A 303 11.94 -0.70 3.06
N PHE A 304 13.14 -0.75 2.52
CA PHE A 304 13.64 0.22 1.57
C PHE A 304 13.00 -0.04 0.19
N GLY A 305 12.47 0.98 -0.43
CA GLY A 305 11.79 0.88 -1.72
C GLY A 305 11.80 2.20 -2.49
N PRO A 306 11.34 2.19 -3.75
CA PRO A 306 11.36 3.37 -4.60
C PRO A 306 10.55 4.52 -4.00
N THR A 307 10.99 5.74 -4.31
CA THR A 307 10.45 6.99 -3.76
C THR A 307 9.84 7.82 -4.89
N PRO A 308 8.55 8.21 -4.79
CA PRO A 308 7.96 9.19 -5.70
C PRO A 308 8.60 10.57 -5.46
N ASP A 309 9.53 10.94 -6.32
CA ASP A 309 10.26 12.21 -6.26
C ASP A 309 9.80 13.21 -7.32
N GLY A 310 8.86 12.80 -8.19
CA GLY A 310 8.34 13.62 -9.29
C GLY A 310 9.27 13.73 -10.52
N GLU A 311 10.45 13.10 -10.48
CA GLU A 311 11.42 13.11 -11.58
C GLU A 311 11.79 11.70 -12.05
N VAL A 312 12.25 10.83 -11.16
CA VAL A 312 12.57 9.43 -11.45
C VAL A 312 11.30 8.59 -11.39
N LEU A 313 10.53 8.75 -10.34
CA LEU A 313 9.22 8.16 -10.19
C LEU A 313 8.17 9.27 -10.08
N LEU A 314 7.34 9.41 -11.13
CA LEU A 314 6.42 10.54 -11.26
C LEU A 314 5.30 10.54 -10.22
N GLN A 315 4.83 9.38 -9.82
CA GLN A 315 3.67 9.22 -8.95
C GLN A 315 3.74 7.88 -8.21
N GLN A 316 2.82 7.68 -7.28
CA GLN A 316 2.60 6.37 -6.67
C GLN A 316 2.22 5.34 -7.74
N PRO A 317 2.95 4.22 -7.87
CA PRO A 317 2.54 3.13 -8.75
C PRO A 317 1.18 2.60 -8.29
N PHE A 318 0.29 2.26 -9.19
CA PHE A 318 -1.01 1.62 -8.96
C PHE A 318 -2.11 2.48 -8.30
N GLN A 319 -1.86 3.67 -7.79
CA GLN A 319 -2.86 4.44 -7.04
C GLN A 319 -4.02 4.90 -7.93
N ASP A 320 -3.71 5.58 -9.04
CA ASP A 320 -4.68 6.13 -9.98
C ASP A 320 -4.46 5.55 -11.39
N GLY A 321 -4.08 4.28 -11.46
CA GLY A 321 -3.50 3.68 -12.65
C GLY A 321 -2.01 4.05 -12.79
N PHE A 322 -1.40 3.63 -13.90
CA PHE A 322 -0.01 3.98 -14.18
C PHE A 322 0.08 5.36 -14.84
N ALA A 323 1.28 5.96 -14.84
CA ALA A 323 1.49 7.25 -15.47
C ALA A 323 1.18 7.19 -16.98
N SER A 324 0.61 8.26 -17.53
CA SER A 324 0.17 8.35 -18.94
C SER A 324 1.30 8.11 -19.96
N ILE A 325 2.56 8.17 -19.55
CA ILE A 325 3.71 7.80 -20.39
C ILE A 325 3.66 6.34 -20.88
N SER A 326 2.84 5.49 -20.24
CA SER A 326 2.69 4.06 -20.53
C SER A 326 1.29 3.66 -21.02
N ASP A 327 0.43 4.61 -21.45
CA ASP A 327 -0.96 4.33 -21.84
C ASP A 327 -1.11 3.35 -23.01
N ASN A 328 -0.11 3.25 -23.87
CA ASN A 328 -0.10 2.36 -25.02
C ASN A 328 0.56 0.99 -24.76
N ILE A 329 0.86 0.66 -23.51
CA ILE A 329 1.51 -0.60 -23.12
C ILE A 329 0.45 -1.63 -22.74
N PRO A 330 0.24 -2.73 -23.52
CA PRO A 330 -0.61 -3.84 -23.10
C PRO A 330 -0.14 -4.45 -21.80
N ILE A 331 -1.09 -4.82 -20.92
CA ILE A 331 -0.80 -5.38 -19.60
C ILE A 331 -1.50 -6.71 -19.41
N LEU A 332 -0.76 -7.71 -18.93
CA LEU A 332 -1.28 -8.94 -18.35
C LEU A 332 -1.07 -8.88 -16.83
N ILE A 333 -2.13 -9.02 -16.05
CA ILE A 333 -2.05 -8.85 -14.58
C ILE A 333 -2.82 -9.98 -13.90
N GLY A 334 -2.29 -10.51 -12.80
CA GLY A 334 -3.00 -11.56 -12.07
C GLY A 334 -2.39 -11.94 -10.74
N THR A 335 -3.03 -12.94 -10.11
CA THR A 335 -2.71 -13.42 -8.75
C THR A 335 -2.87 -14.93 -8.65
N THR A 336 -2.33 -15.51 -7.58
CA THR A 336 -2.67 -16.87 -7.16
C THR A 336 -3.85 -16.85 -6.18
N PHE A 337 -4.51 -18.01 -5.96
CA PHE A 337 -5.71 -18.08 -5.12
C PHE A 337 -5.42 -17.82 -3.63
N ASN A 338 -4.34 -18.38 -3.09
CA ASN A 338 -4.03 -18.29 -1.66
C ASN A 338 -2.96 -17.22 -1.35
N GLU A 339 -2.08 -16.92 -2.27
CA GLU A 339 -0.96 -15.97 -2.08
C GLU A 339 -0.16 -16.25 -0.80
N LEU A 340 0.08 -15.22 0.01
CA LEU A 340 0.81 -15.29 1.27
C LEU A 340 -0.05 -15.68 2.47
N GLN A 341 -1.31 -16.07 2.24
CA GLN A 341 -2.20 -16.44 3.34
C GLN A 341 -1.74 -17.73 4.03
N ARG A 342 -1.97 -17.80 5.34
CA ARG A 342 -1.73 -19.01 6.10
C ARG A 342 -2.68 -20.12 5.64
N LEU A 343 -2.13 -21.17 5.05
CA LEU A 343 -2.91 -22.35 4.69
C LEU A 343 -3.37 -23.10 5.94
N ARG A 344 -4.57 -23.67 5.87
CA ARG A 344 -5.20 -24.41 6.97
C ARG A 344 -5.67 -25.80 6.55
N TYR A 345 -5.17 -26.29 5.40
CA TYR A 345 -5.61 -27.55 4.80
C TYR A 345 -5.08 -28.80 5.50
N ASP A 346 -4.10 -28.64 6.37
CA ASP A 346 -3.52 -29.68 7.22
C ASP A 346 -4.39 -30.05 8.44
N GLN A 347 -5.38 -29.21 8.75
CA GLN A 347 -6.26 -29.39 9.91
C GLN A 347 -7.73 -29.56 9.48
N PRO A 348 -8.46 -30.56 10.01
CA PRO A 348 -9.89 -30.62 9.80
C PRO A 348 -10.55 -29.36 10.40
N MET A 349 -11.42 -28.74 9.63
CA MET A 349 -12.15 -27.55 10.02
C MET A 349 -13.61 -27.68 9.62
N THR A 350 -14.52 -27.45 10.55
CA THR A 350 -15.95 -27.38 10.28
C THR A 350 -16.34 -25.99 9.74
N GLN A 351 -17.47 -25.90 9.07
CA GLN A 351 -18.06 -24.64 8.63
C GLN A 351 -18.25 -23.65 9.79
N ASP A 352 -18.68 -24.16 10.96
CA ASP A 352 -18.93 -23.33 12.14
C ASP A 352 -17.62 -22.78 12.75
N GLU A 353 -16.53 -23.54 12.69
CA GLU A 353 -15.22 -23.06 13.14
C GLU A 353 -14.67 -21.99 12.21
N ALA A 354 -14.69 -22.21 10.90
CA ALA A 354 -14.30 -21.21 9.91
C ALA A 354 -15.14 -19.94 10.04
N ARG A 355 -16.45 -20.09 10.23
CA ARG A 355 -17.37 -18.97 10.44
C ARG A 355 -17.03 -18.18 11.70
N ARG A 356 -16.79 -18.83 12.84
CA ARG A 356 -16.41 -18.14 14.09
C ARG A 356 -15.11 -17.36 13.94
N GLU A 357 -14.13 -17.92 13.28
CA GLU A 357 -12.87 -17.24 13.04
C GLU A 357 -13.04 -16.04 12.08
N LEU A 358 -13.84 -16.20 11.05
CA LEU A 358 -14.18 -15.12 10.14
C LEU A 358 -14.89 -13.97 10.87
N PHE A 359 -15.82 -14.27 11.80
CA PHE A 359 -16.47 -13.26 12.63
C PHE A 359 -15.51 -12.52 13.55
N ARG A 360 -14.46 -13.19 14.05
CA ARG A 360 -13.40 -12.51 14.83
C ARG A 360 -12.60 -11.53 13.97
N THR A 361 -12.41 -11.84 12.69
CA THR A 361 -11.61 -11.04 11.76
C THR A 361 -12.45 -9.90 11.16
N PHE A 362 -13.64 -10.19 10.64
CA PHE A 362 -14.45 -9.26 9.86
C PHE A 362 -15.64 -8.64 10.63
N GLY A 363 -15.88 -9.07 11.87
CA GLY A 363 -16.94 -8.52 12.69
C GLY A 363 -18.30 -8.57 11.98
N PHE A 364 -18.97 -7.43 11.87
CA PHE A 364 -20.28 -7.31 11.21
C PHE A 364 -20.27 -7.61 9.72
N ASP A 365 -19.13 -7.45 9.04
CA ASP A 365 -19.00 -7.75 7.61
C ASP A 365 -18.87 -9.24 7.31
N ALA A 366 -18.69 -10.09 8.33
CA ALA A 366 -18.49 -11.54 8.17
C ALA A 366 -19.65 -12.24 7.43
N ASN A 367 -20.90 -11.84 7.66
CA ASN A 367 -22.05 -12.42 6.94
C ASN A 367 -22.05 -12.02 5.47
N SER A 368 -21.67 -10.78 5.15
CA SER A 368 -21.52 -10.29 3.78
C SER A 368 -20.38 -11.01 3.06
N TYR A 369 -19.27 -11.23 3.76
CA TYR A 369 -18.14 -12.03 3.27
C TYR A 369 -18.56 -13.47 2.96
N LEU A 370 -19.24 -14.16 3.89
CA LEU A 370 -19.72 -15.54 3.70
C LEU A 370 -20.62 -15.67 2.48
N SER A 371 -21.57 -14.73 2.32
CA SER A 371 -22.46 -14.71 1.16
C SER A 371 -21.70 -14.48 -0.15
N ALA A 372 -20.80 -13.50 -0.18
CA ALA A 372 -20.00 -13.18 -1.37
C ALA A 372 -19.02 -14.30 -1.71
N PHE A 373 -18.44 -14.97 -0.71
CA PHE A 373 -17.55 -16.12 -0.91
C PHE A 373 -18.29 -17.32 -1.48
N ALA A 374 -19.46 -17.65 -0.95
CA ALA A 374 -20.28 -18.77 -1.46
C ALA A 374 -20.73 -18.54 -2.91
N GLU A 375 -20.99 -17.29 -3.29
CA GLU A 375 -21.32 -16.89 -4.66
C GLU A 375 -20.11 -17.03 -5.59
N ALA A 376 -18.96 -16.50 -5.16
CA ALA A 376 -17.72 -16.49 -5.96
C ALA A 376 -17.12 -17.89 -6.13
N TYR A 377 -17.17 -18.71 -5.09
CA TYR A 377 -16.48 -20.01 -5.01
C TYR A 377 -17.40 -21.11 -4.49
N PRO A 378 -18.44 -21.50 -5.26
CA PRO A 378 -19.35 -22.55 -4.85
C PRO A 378 -18.61 -23.90 -4.69
N GLY A 379 -18.89 -24.61 -3.59
CA GLY A 379 -18.30 -25.91 -3.31
C GLY A 379 -16.89 -25.89 -2.72
N HIS A 380 -16.35 -24.75 -2.38
CA HIS A 380 -15.07 -24.63 -1.70
C HIS A 380 -15.13 -25.09 -0.23
N SER A 381 -13.99 -25.51 0.29
CA SER A 381 -13.89 -26.03 1.65
C SER A 381 -14.00 -24.93 2.71
N PRO A 382 -14.32 -25.28 3.99
CA PRO A 382 -14.26 -24.31 5.08
C PRO A 382 -12.90 -23.62 5.24
N GLN A 383 -11.82 -24.35 4.93
CA GLN A 383 -10.46 -23.81 5.00
C GLN A 383 -10.22 -22.69 3.96
N ASP A 384 -10.85 -22.78 2.80
CA ASP A 384 -10.72 -21.75 1.75
C ASP A 384 -11.25 -20.41 2.21
N LEU A 385 -12.29 -20.37 3.05
CA LEU A 385 -12.84 -19.14 3.63
C LEU A 385 -11.77 -18.28 4.32
N LEU A 386 -10.76 -18.92 4.91
CA LEU A 386 -9.71 -18.28 5.71
C LEU A 386 -8.35 -18.28 5.00
N SER A 387 -8.23 -18.96 3.87
CA SER A 387 -6.98 -19.14 3.14
C SER A 387 -6.96 -18.46 1.78
N ILE A 388 -8.05 -17.79 1.36
CA ILE A 388 -8.07 -17.00 0.14
C ILE A 388 -7.21 -15.73 0.33
N ASP A 389 -6.65 -15.24 -0.74
CA ASP A 389 -5.84 -14.02 -0.73
C ASP A 389 -6.62 -12.78 -0.29
N TRP A 390 -6.07 -12.07 0.69
CA TRP A 390 -6.59 -10.77 1.16
C TRP A 390 -5.70 -9.60 0.79
N LEU A 391 -4.55 -9.85 0.18
CA LEU A 391 -3.53 -8.82 -0.04
C LEU A 391 -3.46 -8.37 -1.50
N PHE A 392 -3.21 -9.29 -2.43
CA PHE A 392 -2.93 -8.94 -3.82
C PHE A 392 -4.20 -8.85 -4.68
N ARG A 393 -5.13 -9.80 -4.51
CA ARG A 393 -6.34 -9.89 -5.35
C ARG A 393 -7.19 -8.63 -5.34
N PRO A 394 -7.56 -8.05 -4.18
CA PRO A 394 -8.34 -6.81 -4.15
C PRO A 394 -7.61 -5.65 -4.86
N LYS A 395 -6.30 -5.52 -4.64
CA LYS A 395 -5.47 -4.49 -5.27
C LYS A 395 -5.36 -4.67 -6.77
N THR A 396 -5.24 -5.92 -7.22
CA THR A 396 -5.18 -6.25 -8.65
C THR A 396 -6.46 -5.86 -9.36
N ILE A 397 -7.63 -6.10 -8.75
CA ILE A 397 -8.92 -5.68 -9.31
C ILE A 397 -9.01 -4.14 -9.39
N ILE A 398 -8.67 -3.43 -8.31
CA ILE A 398 -8.67 -1.96 -8.28
C ILE A 398 -7.76 -1.38 -9.36
N THR A 399 -6.55 -1.94 -9.50
CA THR A 399 -5.60 -1.50 -10.53
C THR A 399 -6.14 -1.80 -11.93
N ALA A 400 -6.68 -2.99 -12.16
CA ALA A 400 -7.23 -3.37 -13.47
C ALA A 400 -8.43 -2.49 -13.84
N ASP A 401 -9.30 -2.14 -12.90
CA ASP A 401 -10.39 -1.19 -13.10
C ASP A 401 -9.85 0.17 -13.56
N ALA A 402 -8.94 0.75 -12.79
CA ALA A 402 -8.37 2.06 -13.08
C ALA A 402 -7.67 2.12 -14.46
N ILE A 403 -6.85 1.10 -14.78
CA ILE A 403 -6.14 1.09 -16.06
C ILE A 403 -7.04 0.77 -17.26
N SER A 404 -8.11 -0.02 -17.07
CA SER A 404 -9.06 -0.30 -18.16
C SER A 404 -9.93 0.90 -18.51
N GLU A 405 -10.19 1.80 -17.57
CA GLU A 405 -10.97 3.03 -17.79
C GLU A 405 -10.13 4.17 -18.39
N THR A 406 -8.83 4.21 -18.13
CA THR A 406 -7.99 5.37 -18.47
C THR A 406 -7.04 5.13 -19.65
N ARG A 407 -6.83 3.88 -20.10
CA ARG A 407 -5.79 3.50 -21.06
C ARG A 407 -6.37 2.99 -22.37
N GLN A 408 -5.60 3.19 -23.46
CA GLN A 408 -5.99 2.71 -24.78
C GLN A 408 -5.55 1.26 -25.05
N ALA A 409 -4.46 0.83 -24.43
CA ALA A 409 -3.93 -0.51 -24.61
C ALA A 409 -4.75 -1.56 -23.82
N PRO A 410 -4.91 -2.79 -24.35
CA PRO A 410 -5.68 -3.82 -23.67
C PRO A 410 -5.02 -4.28 -22.38
N THR A 411 -5.87 -4.57 -21.40
CA THR A 411 -5.49 -5.25 -20.15
C THR A 411 -6.11 -6.63 -20.14
N TYR A 412 -5.38 -7.64 -19.73
CA TYR A 412 -5.87 -8.99 -19.51
C TYR A 412 -5.64 -9.38 -18.06
N MET A 413 -6.58 -10.12 -17.47
CA MET A 413 -6.46 -10.54 -16.08
C MET A 413 -6.47 -12.06 -15.99
N TYR A 414 -5.66 -12.62 -15.07
CA TYR A 414 -5.69 -14.05 -14.75
C TYR A 414 -5.81 -14.29 -13.25
N MET A 415 -6.21 -15.52 -12.90
CA MET A 415 -6.06 -16.12 -11.58
C MET A 415 -5.46 -17.50 -11.74
N PHE A 416 -4.51 -17.85 -10.87
CA PHE A 416 -3.94 -19.20 -10.82
C PHE A 416 -4.54 -19.96 -9.62
N THR A 417 -5.34 -20.99 -9.91
CA THR A 417 -6.08 -21.75 -8.89
C THR A 417 -5.66 -23.22 -8.80
N TRP A 418 -4.64 -23.64 -9.54
CA TRP A 418 -4.05 -24.97 -9.40
C TRP A 418 -3.55 -25.17 -7.97
N ARG A 419 -3.85 -26.36 -7.39
CA ARG A 419 -3.48 -26.67 -6.02
C ARG A 419 -2.34 -27.65 -5.95
N SER A 420 -1.28 -27.28 -5.25
CA SER A 420 -0.16 -28.18 -4.98
C SER A 420 -0.64 -29.45 -4.23
N PRO A 421 -0.25 -30.65 -4.66
CA PRO A 421 -0.57 -31.88 -3.95
C PRO A 421 0.11 -31.94 -2.57
N VAL A 422 1.14 -31.16 -2.33
CA VAL A 422 1.91 -31.13 -1.08
C VAL A 422 1.21 -30.32 0.00
N ASN A 423 0.94 -29.06 -0.24
CA ASN A 423 0.36 -28.14 0.73
C ASN A 423 -1.13 -27.85 0.51
N LYS A 424 -1.75 -28.40 -0.55
CA LYS A 424 -3.15 -28.26 -0.95
C LYS A 424 -3.56 -26.81 -1.31
N GLY A 425 -2.59 -25.91 -1.47
CA GLY A 425 -2.79 -24.50 -1.78
C GLY A 425 -2.21 -24.09 -3.13
N SER A 426 -2.67 -22.95 -3.61
CA SER A 426 -2.12 -22.17 -4.72
C SER A 426 -1.45 -20.94 -4.14
N VAL A 427 -0.24 -21.12 -3.58
CA VAL A 427 0.45 -20.08 -2.81
C VAL A 427 1.28 -19.18 -3.71
N HIS A 428 1.73 -18.08 -3.14
CA HIS A 428 2.56 -17.06 -3.76
C HIS A 428 3.74 -17.63 -4.54
N GLY A 429 3.85 -17.28 -5.81
CA GLY A 429 4.92 -17.72 -6.71
C GLY A 429 4.77 -19.14 -7.27
N HIS A 430 3.69 -19.89 -6.93
CA HIS A 430 3.51 -21.24 -7.48
C HIS A 430 3.38 -21.24 -9.00
N GLU A 431 2.78 -20.23 -9.60
CA GLU A 431 2.61 -20.11 -11.05
C GLU A 431 3.94 -19.93 -11.81
N LEU A 432 5.01 -19.51 -11.15
CA LEU A 432 6.31 -19.26 -11.79
C LEU A 432 6.87 -20.48 -12.49
N LYS A 433 6.76 -21.67 -11.87
CA LYS A 433 7.26 -22.92 -12.45
C LYS A 433 6.49 -23.31 -13.70
N PHE A 434 5.21 -22.92 -13.77
CA PHE A 434 4.37 -23.12 -14.93
C PHE A 434 4.69 -22.10 -16.02
N CYS A 435 4.82 -20.83 -15.68
CA CYS A 435 5.15 -19.77 -16.64
C CYS A 435 6.55 -19.93 -17.25
N PHE A 436 7.54 -20.36 -16.44
CA PHE A 436 8.89 -20.66 -16.92
C PHE A 436 9.05 -22.07 -17.50
N ASN A 437 8.01 -22.91 -17.43
CA ASN A 437 8.03 -24.33 -17.86
C ASN A 437 9.16 -25.17 -17.22
N THR A 438 9.39 -24.95 -15.92
CA THR A 438 10.53 -25.53 -15.19
C THR A 438 10.16 -26.65 -14.21
N LEU A 439 8.96 -27.23 -14.31
CA LEU A 439 8.51 -28.30 -13.42
C LEU A 439 9.42 -29.54 -13.40
N HIS A 440 10.13 -29.79 -14.48
CA HIS A 440 11.09 -30.91 -14.55
C HIS A 440 12.38 -30.68 -13.74
N HIS A 441 12.66 -29.42 -13.35
CA HIS A 441 13.91 -29.03 -12.72
C HIS A 441 13.83 -28.81 -11.22
N VAL A 442 12.70 -29.13 -10.61
CA VAL A 442 12.47 -28.76 -9.21
C VAL A 442 12.43 -29.98 -8.30
N GLY A 443 13.45 -30.12 -7.49
CA GLY A 443 13.29 -30.87 -6.25
C GLY A 443 12.45 -30.06 -5.27
N ASN A 444 11.49 -30.65 -4.61
CA ASN A 444 10.86 -30.34 -3.31
C ASN A 444 9.37 -30.01 -3.32
N GLU A 445 8.81 -29.22 -4.25
CA GLU A 445 7.37 -28.92 -4.17
C GLU A 445 6.52 -29.80 -5.09
N LEU A 446 7.12 -30.33 -6.16
CA LEU A 446 6.55 -31.34 -7.04
C LEU A 446 7.64 -32.31 -7.47
N PRO A 447 8.04 -33.27 -6.63
CA PRO A 447 9.12 -34.19 -6.95
C PRO A 447 8.85 -35.06 -8.19
N GLN A 448 7.59 -35.24 -8.56
CA GLN A 448 7.15 -35.94 -9.78
C GLN A 448 5.90 -35.26 -10.34
N PRO A 449 6.03 -34.26 -11.25
CA PRO A 449 4.88 -33.65 -11.88
C PRO A 449 4.11 -34.67 -12.73
N THR A 450 2.78 -34.57 -12.66
CA THR A 450 1.90 -35.39 -13.52
C THR A 450 1.90 -34.87 -14.95
N GLU A 451 1.40 -35.67 -15.91
CA GLU A 451 1.19 -35.19 -17.25
C GLU A 451 0.24 -33.96 -17.33
N ALA A 452 -0.73 -33.88 -16.41
CA ALA A 452 -1.64 -32.73 -16.33
C ALA A 452 -0.90 -31.47 -15.89
N ASP A 453 0.03 -31.58 -14.92
CA ASP A 453 0.89 -30.46 -14.49
C ASP A 453 1.77 -29.96 -15.64
N LEU A 454 2.37 -30.91 -16.38
CA LEU A 454 3.23 -30.59 -17.53
C LEU A 454 2.43 -29.93 -18.67
N ARG A 455 1.22 -30.41 -18.95
CA ARG A 455 0.34 -29.74 -19.94
C ARG A 455 -0.03 -28.33 -19.49
N LEU A 456 -0.38 -28.12 -18.23
CA LEU A 456 -0.69 -26.78 -17.70
C LEU A 456 0.54 -25.86 -17.81
N ALA A 457 1.75 -26.36 -17.48
CA ALA A 457 2.99 -25.58 -17.61
C ALA A 457 3.29 -25.22 -19.07
N ASP A 458 3.09 -26.17 -19.99
CA ASP A 458 3.24 -25.91 -21.42
C ASP A 458 2.25 -24.87 -21.94
N THR A 459 0.99 -24.96 -21.49
CA THR A 459 -0.07 -24.00 -21.78
C THR A 459 0.28 -22.60 -21.27
N MET A 460 0.60 -22.45 -19.99
CA MET A 460 0.88 -21.15 -19.38
C MET A 460 2.12 -20.51 -19.98
N SER A 461 3.21 -21.26 -20.15
CA SER A 461 4.41 -20.72 -20.79
C SER A 461 4.16 -20.27 -22.23
N SER A 462 3.27 -20.97 -22.97
CA SER A 462 2.85 -20.57 -24.31
C SER A 462 1.99 -19.29 -24.30
N VAL A 463 1.10 -19.12 -23.34
CA VAL A 463 0.30 -17.89 -23.12
C VAL A 463 1.22 -16.70 -22.85
N TRP A 464 2.20 -16.83 -21.97
CA TRP A 464 3.17 -15.75 -21.65
C TRP A 464 4.01 -15.37 -22.87
N ALA A 465 4.50 -16.37 -23.60
CA ALA A 465 5.25 -16.15 -24.84
C ALA A 465 4.36 -15.49 -25.91
N GLN A 466 3.14 -15.96 -26.11
CA GLN A 466 2.18 -15.39 -27.06
C GLN A 466 1.86 -13.92 -26.75
N PHE A 467 1.66 -13.58 -25.47
CA PHE A 467 1.52 -12.19 -25.04
C PHE A 467 2.77 -11.38 -25.35
N ALA A 468 3.96 -11.94 -25.18
CA ALA A 468 5.20 -11.28 -25.53
C ALA A 468 5.35 -11.07 -27.05
N HIS A 469 4.78 -11.92 -27.90
CA HIS A 469 4.78 -11.72 -29.34
C HIS A 469 3.95 -10.50 -29.76
N ASN A 470 2.72 -10.38 -29.33
CA ASN A 470 1.78 -9.41 -29.93
C ASN A 470 0.87 -8.65 -28.94
N GLY A 471 1.02 -8.88 -27.60
CA GLY A 471 0.19 -8.22 -26.57
C GLY A 471 -1.20 -8.85 -26.39
N ASN A 472 -1.46 -10.00 -27.03
CA ASN A 472 -2.68 -10.78 -26.88
C ASN A 472 -2.33 -12.19 -26.38
N PRO A 473 -2.86 -12.65 -25.23
CA PRO A 473 -2.49 -13.92 -24.61
C PRO A 473 -3.20 -15.15 -25.22
N ASN A 474 -4.13 -14.97 -26.16
CA ASN A 474 -4.93 -16.04 -26.72
C ASN A 474 -4.08 -17.03 -27.53
N ILE A 475 -4.22 -18.31 -27.22
CA ILE A 475 -3.63 -19.44 -27.95
C ILE A 475 -4.71 -20.46 -28.30
N GLU A 476 -4.44 -21.29 -29.31
CA GLU A 476 -5.34 -22.40 -29.67
C GLU A 476 -5.51 -23.38 -28.50
N GLY A 477 -6.74 -23.85 -28.31
CA GLY A 477 -7.10 -24.82 -27.26
C GLY A 477 -7.54 -24.21 -25.93
N LEU A 478 -7.45 -22.88 -25.78
CA LEU A 478 -8.03 -22.16 -24.65
C LEU A 478 -9.37 -21.50 -25.02
N PRO A 479 -10.25 -21.22 -24.05
CA PRO A 479 -11.40 -20.33 -24.25
C PRO A 479 -10.94 -18.97 -24.78
N GLU A 480 -11.77 -18.33 -25.59
CA GLU A 480 -11.52 -16.97 -26.03
C GLU A 480 -11.47 -16.01 -24.84
N TRP A 481 -10.38 -15.29 -24.72
CA TRP A 481 -10.08 -14.40 -23.61
C TRP A 481 -10.07 -12.95 -24.11
N HIS A 482 -11.12 -12.20 -23.71
CA HIS A 482 -11.26 -10.80 -24.10
C HIS A 482 -10.49 -9.87 -23.16
N PRO A 483 -10.16 -8.66 -23.61
CA PRO A 483 -9.63 -7.64 -22.72
C PRO A 483 -10.55 -7.38 -21.52
N TYR A 484 -9.93 -7.22 -20.37
CA TYR A 484 -10.61 -6.85 -19.14
C TYR A 484 -11.22 -5.46 -19.24
N THR A 485 -12.46 -5.34 -18.85
CA THR A 485 -13.11 -4.07 -18.54
C THR A 485 -13.72 -4.15 -17.14
N LYS A 486 -13.97 -3.02 -16.51
CA LYS A 486 -14.61 -2.98 -15.20
C LYS A 486 -16.00 -3.63 -15.21
N GLU A 487 -16.73 -3.52 -16.32
CA GLU A 487 -18.06 -4.08 -16.48
C GLU A 487 -18.02 -5.62 -16.61
N ASN A 488 -17.14 -6.15 -17.43
CA ASN A 488 -17.07 -7.59 -17.66
C ASN A 488 -16.28 -8.33 -16.56
N GLY A 489 -15.24 -7.69 -15.99
CA GLY A 489 -14.35 -8.27 -15.00
C GLY A 489 -13.77 -9.61 -15.42
N GLU A 490 -13.51 -9.77 -16.74
CA GLU A 490 -13.11 -11.04 -17.33
C GLU A 490 -11.70 -11.44 -16.92
N LEU A 491 -11.54 -12.69 -16.54
CA LEU A 491 -10.24 -13.29 -16.25
C LEU A 491 -10.15 -14.73 -16.74
N MET A 492 -8.93 -15.16 -17.05
CA MET A 492 -8.58 -16.55 -17.26
C MET A 492 -8.23 -17.20 -15.92
N ASP A 493 -8.98 -18.23 -15.53
CA ASP A 493 -8.66 -19.08 -14.38
C ASP A 493 -7.80 -20.25 -14.85
N PHE A 494 -6.50 -20.20 -14.47
CA PHE A 494 -5.54 -21.26 -14.79
C PHE A 494 -5.59 -22.39 -13.78
N ASN A 495 -6.08 -23.52 -14.22
CA ASN A 495 -6.12 -24.80 -13.54
C ASN A 495 -5.97 -25.91 -14.59
N TYR A 496 -6.10 -27.19 -14.22
CA TYR A 496 -6.11 -28.32 -15.19
C TYR A 496 -7.13 -28.12 -16.31
N GLN A 497 -8.26 -27.49 -16.01
CA GLN A 497 -9.21 -26.99 -16.98
C GLN A 497 -9.22 -25.46 -16.87
N CYS A 498 -8.62 -24.80 -17.85
CA CYS A 498 -8.64 -23.33 -17.94
C CYS A 498 -10.06 -22.86 -18.32
N THR A 499 -10.55 -21.85 -17.62
CA THR A 499 -11.91 -21.31 -17.84
C THR A 499 -11.93 -19.78 -17.75
N ILE A 500 -12.87 -19.17 -18.47
CA ILE A 500 -13.14 -17.73 -18.31
C ILE A 500 -14.13 -17.53 -17.17
N ARG A 501 -13.85 -16.54 -16.33
CA ARG A 501 -14.76 -16.06 -15.30
C ARG A 501 -14.99 -14.56 -15.43
N ASN A 502 -16.19 -14.10 -15.10
CA ASN A 502 -16.58 -12.70 -15.21
C ASN A 502 -17.06 -12.17 -13.85
N ASN A 503 -16.38 -11.19 -13.30
CA ASN A 503 -16.74 -10.50 -12.04
C ASN A 503 -17.09 -11.45 -10.87
N HIS A 504 -16.62 -12.70 -10.89
CA HIS A 504 -17.10 -13.75 -9.99
C HIS A 504 -16.80 -13.46 -8.51
N ASP A 505 -15.69 -12.79 -8.20
CA ASP A 505 -15.24 -12.51 -6.84
C ASP A 505 -15.14 -11.00 -6.50
N ARG A 506 -15.62 -10.12 -7.37
CA ARG A 506 -15.54 -8.65 -7.20
C ARG A 506 -16.17 -8.20 -5.88
N ARG A 507 -17.38 -8.67 -5.57
CA ARG A 507 -18.07 -8.33 -4.32
C ARG A 507 -17.26 -8.76 -3.10
N LEU A 508 -16.69 -9.96 -3.13
CA LEU A 508 -15.82 -10.47 -2.08
C LEU A 508 -14.56 -9.61 -1.93
N ALA A 509 -13.90 -9.30 -3.04
CA ALA A 509 -12.71 -8.45 -3.05
C ALA A 509 -12.98 -7.05 -2.49
N GLN A 510 -14.14 -6.46 -2.77
CA GLN A 510 -14.54 -5.16 -2.20
C GLN A 510 -14.74 -5.22 -0.68
N ILE A 511 -15.32 -6.31 -0.16
CA ILE A 511 -15.48 -6.52 1.29
C ILE A 511 -14.12 -6.66 1.96
N ILE A 512 -13.22 -7.44 1.35
CA ILE A 512 -11.85 -7.64 1.84
C ILE A 512 -11.09 -6.31 1.82
N ASP A 513 -11.15 -5.58 0.71
CA ASP A 513 -10.48 -4.28 0.56
C ASP A 513 -10.96 -3.29 1.62
N LYS A 514 -12.27 -3.13 1.74
CA LYS A 514 -12.86 -2.26 2.77
C LYS A 514 -12.32 -2.59 4.16
N HIS A 515 -12.28 -3.87 4.52
CA HIS A 515 -11.85 -4.31 5.85
C HIS A 515 -10.34 -4.18 6.06
N CYS A 516 -9.54 -4.69 5.11
CA CYS A 516 -8.08 -4.75 5.26
C CYS A 516 -7.38 -3.43 4.96
N PHE A 517 -8.01 -2.53 4.18
CA PHE A 517 -7.40 -1.31 3.65
C PHE A 517 -8.04 0.00 4.09
N GLN A 518 -9.09 -0.05 4.91
CA GLN A 518 -9.50 1.13 5.68
C GLN A 518 -8.31 1.72 6.45
N GLN A 519 -7.41 0.87 6.90
CA GLN A 519 -6.12 1.23 7.47
C GLN A 519 -5.23 2.03 6.51
N LEU A 520 -5.30 1.80 5.21
CA LEU A 520 -4.54 2.54 4.20
C LEU A 520 -5.13 3.95 3.98
N ASP A 521 -6.44 4.07 3.99
CA ASP A 521 -7.13 5.36 3.92
C ASP A 521 -6.89 6.19 5.18
N ASP A 522 -6.79 5.53 6.34
CA ASP A 522 -6.38 6.17 7.60
C ASP A 522 -4.95 6.69 7.52
N PHE A 523 -4.04 5.94 6.91
CA PHE A 523 -2.67 6.38 6.70
C PHE A 523 -2.57 7.57 5.72
N ARG A 524 -3.26 7.52 4.59
CA ARG A 524 -3.32 8.65 3.62
C ARG A 524 -3.89 9.90 4.27
N ALA A 525 -4.95 9.74 5.07
CA ALA A 525 -5.55 10.82 5.83
C ALA A 525 -4.57 11.40 6.86
N GLN A 526 -3.76 10.55 7.49
CA GLN A 526 -2.71 10.97 8.43
C GLN A 526 -1.58 11.72 7.71
N GLN A 527 -1.18 11.31 6.50
CA GLN A 527 -0.17 12.00 5.70
C GLN A 527 -0.63 13.40 5.24
N SER A 528 -1.91 13.55 4.91
CA SER A 528 -2.51 14.85 4.57
C SER A 528 -2.90 15.68 5.79
N SER A 529 -2.65 15.21 7.00
CA SER A 529 -3.06 15.86 8.24
C SER A 529 -2.44 17.26 8.39
N LYS A 530 -3.21 18.15 9.04
CA LYS A 530 -2.76 19.48 9.42
C LYS A 530 -2.69 19.59 10.93
N LYS A 531 -1.69 20.29 11.44
CA LYS A 531 -1.48 20.47 12.88
C LYS A 531 -1.53 21.95 13.24
N MET A 532 -2.28 22.27 14.28
CA MET A 532 -2.27 23.58 14.95
C MET A 532 -1.65 23.39 16.32
N LYS A 533 -0.81 24.32 16.72
CA LYS A 533 -0.14 24.28 18.02
C LYS A 533 -0.28 25.59 18.74
N VAL A 534 -0.64 25.53 20.03
CA VAL A 534 -0.65 26.66 20.94
C VAL A 534 -0.03 26.23 22.29
N GLY A 535 1.06 26.84 22.68
CA GLY A 535 1.84 26.39 23.86
C GLY A 535 2.22 24.89 23.72
N ASP A 536 1.84 24.10 24.72
CA ASP A 536 2.04 22.63 24.73
C ASP A 536 0.86 21.84 24.13
N VAL A 537 -0.18 22.52 23.64
CA VAL A 537 -1.37 21.88 23.04
C VAL A 537 -1.18 21.72 21.54
N THR A 538 -1.46 20.54 21.02
CA THR A 538 -1.44 20.23 19.59
C THR A 538 -2.76 19.59 19.17
N MET A 539 -3.46 20.20 18.22
CA MET A 539 -4.63 19.65 17.54
C MET A 539 -4.25 19.18 16.15
N THR A 540 -4.66 17.96 15.79
CA THR A 540 -4.43 17.39 14.44
C THR A 540 -5.76 17.15 13.75
N VAL A 541 -5.90 17.65 12.52
CA VAL A 541 -7.10 17.48 11.70
C VAL A 541 -6.79 16.73 10.41
N TYR A 542 -7.76 15.98 9.91
CA TYR A 542 -7.65 15.17 8.70
C TYR A 542 -8.58 15.71 7.60
N PRO A 543 -8.05 16.53 6.68
CA PRO A 543 -8.86 17.10 5.60
C PRO A 543 -9.55 16.05 4.73
N THR A 544 -8.90 14.93 4.46
CA THR A 544 -9.41 13.85 3.60
C THR A 544 -10.43 12.94 4.28
N LYS A 545 -10.74 13.17 5.57
CA LYS A 545 -11.73 12.40 6.34
C LYS A 545 -12.72 13.32 7.05
N GLY A 546 -13.60 13.93 6.29
CA GLY A 546 -14.64 14.82 6.84
C GLY A 546 -14.09 16.06 7.55
N GLY A 547 -12.82 16.43 7.34
CA GLY A 547 -12.18 17.51 8.09
C GLY A 547 -12.28 17.30 9.61
N LYS A 548 -12.16 16.05 10.09
CA LYS A 548 -12.29 15.66 11.51
C LYS A 548 -11.08 16.12 12.33
N ILE A 549 -11.31 16.48 13.59
CA ILE A 549 -10.25 16.61 14.58
C ILE A 549 -9.93 15.21 15.07
N MET A 550 -8.74 14.71 14.73
CA MET A 550 -8.36 13.32 14.97
C MET A 550 -7.52 13.14 16.22
N SER A 551 -6.92 14.21 16.73
CA SER A 551 -6.08 14.20 17.91
C SER A 551 -6.08 15.56 18.58
N LEU A 552 -6.13 15.57 19.92
CA LEU A 552 -5.90 16.74 20.74
C LEU A 552 -4.99 16.34 21.91
N LYS A 553 -3.78 16.87 21.92
CA LYS A 553 -2.76 16.51 22.89
C LYS A 553 -2.28 17.70 23.70
N TYR A 554 -1.97 17.45 24.96
CA TYR A 554 -1.10 18.27 25.76
C TYR A 554 0.27 17.56 25.84
N LYS A 555 1.32 18.12 25.25
CA LYS A 555 2.57 17.42 24.99
C LYS A 555 2.31 16.11 24.23
N ASP A 556 2.57 14.96 24.83
CA ASP A 556 2.36 13.65 24.22
C ASP A 556 1.07 12.95 24.70
N GLN A 557 0.36 13.52 25.66
CA GLN A 557 -0.84 12.92 26.25
C GLN A 557 -2.08 13.28 25.43
N GLU A 558 -2.77 12.26 24.92
CA GLU A 558 -4.00 12.36 24.12
C GLU A 558 -5.24 12.45 25.02
N VAL A 559 -6.20 13.30 24.67
CA VAL A 559 -7.44 13.47 25.43
C VAL A 559 -8.69 12.97 24.71
N ILE A 560 -8.70 12.99 23.38
CA ILE A 560 -9.85 12.50 22.63
C ILE A 560 -9.70 11.04 22.21
N SER A 561 -10.84 10.35 22.11
CA SER A 561 -10.83 8.91 21.79
C SER A 561 -10.15 8.62 20.45
N GLN A 562 -9.21 7.68 20.49
CA GLN A 562 -8.44 7.27 19.32
C GLN A 562 -8.98 6.00 18.66
N GLN A 563 -9.71 5.17 19.43
CA GLN A 563 -10.23 3.94 18.88
C GLN A 563 -11.22 3.25 19.79
N THR A 564 -12.43 2.99 19.29
CA THR A 564 -13.33 2.04 19.95
C THR A 564 -14.32 1.40 18.99
N ALA A 565 -14.56 2.04 17.87
CA ALA A 565 -15.25 1.47 16.71
C ALA A 565 -14.62 2.11 15.46
N PRO A 566 -14.54 1.42 14.32
CA PRO A 566 -13.82 1.89 13.15
C PRO A 566 -14.19 3.27 12.64
N GLU A 567 -15.36 3.79 13.01
CA GLU A 567 -15.90 5.06 12.53
C GLU A 567 -16.24 6.07 13.62
N SER A 568 -16.05 5.73 14.93
CA SER A 568 -16.50 6.52 16.08
C SER A 568 -15.35 6.98 16.96
N PHE A 569 -14.46 7.82 16.44
CA PHE A 569 -13.32 8.40 17.15
C PHE A 569 -13.09 9.86 16.74
N GLY A 570 -12.33 10.60 17.53
CA GLY A 570 -12.03 12.00 17.26
C GLY A 570 -13.25 12.92 17.46
N SER A 571 -13.23 14.09 16.82
CA SER A 571 -14.34 15.02 16.79
C SER A 571 -14.80 15.28 15.37
N THR A 572 -16.13 15.31 15.19
CA THR A 572 -16.80 15.54 13.92
C THR A 572 -17.80 16.68 14.00
N PHE A 573 -18.28 17.14 12.85
CA PHE A 573 -19.28 18.19 12.75
C PHE A 573 -20.41 17.77 11.82
N TRP A 574 -21.63 17.86 12.28
CA TRP A 574 -22.84 17.54 11.55
C TRP A 574 -23.82 18.72 11.54
N THR A 575 -24.87 18.62 10.76
CA THR A 575 -25.99 19.54 10.77
C THR A 575 -27.12 19.01 11.66
N SER A 576 -27.80 19.86 12.38
CA SER A 576 -28.95 19.52 13.22
C SER A 576 -30.25 20.16 12.66
N PRO A 577 -31.40 19.48 12.75
CA PRO A 577 -31.69 18.25 13.47
C PRO A 577 -31.33 16.98 12.66
N GLN A 578 -30.93 15.94 13.36
CA GLN A 578 -30.55 14.65 12.77
C GLN A 578 -31.64 14.03 11.89
N LYS A 579 -32.89 14.22 12.21
CA LYS A 579 -34.06 13.68 11.49
C LYS A 579 -34.11 14.08 10.01
N GLU A 580 -33.43 15.16 9.60
CA GLU A 580 -33.41 15.60 8.20
C GLU A 580 -32.55 14.72 7.29
N TRP A 581 -31.51 14.10 7.83
CA TRP A 581 -30.63 13.24 7.07
C TRP A 581 -30.65 11.75 7.51
N ASN A 582 -31.10 11.45 8.74
CA ASN A 582 -31.13 10.13 9.34
C ASN A 582 -29.73 9.47 9.40
N TRP A 583 -29.64 8.27 9.97
CA TRP A 583 -28.39 7.52 9.97
C TRP A 583 -28.20 6.76 8.65
N PRO A 584 -26.97 6.68 8.08
CA PRO A 584 -25.70 7.22 8.56
C PRO A 584 -25.53 8.72 8.31
N PRO A 585 -24.50 9.37 8.92
CA PRO A 585 -24.20 10.78 8.69
C PRO A 585 -23.95 11.11 7.21
N VAL A 586 -24.20 12.38 6.86
CA VAL A 586 -23.97 12.90 5.50
C VAL A 586 -22.52 12.66 5.09
N GLN A 587 -22.33 11.91 4.02
CA GLN A 587 -21.03 11.40 3.64
C GLN A 587 -20.04 12.52 3.33
N GLU A 588 -20.45 13.55 2.60
CA GLU A 588 -19.64 14.70 2.21
C GLU A 588 -19.13 15.48 3.44
N PHE A 589 -19.89 15.48 4.54
CA PHE A 589 -19.52 16.18 5.77
C PHE A 589 -18.67 15.33 6.71
N ASP A 590 -18.99 14.03 6.80
CA ASP A 590 -18.40 13.12 7.80
C ASP A 590 -17.19 12.32 7.28
N LYS A 591 -17.15 11.99 5.99
CA LYS A 591 -16.09 11.14 5.38
C LYS A 591 -15.43 11.75 4.16
N GLY A 592 -16.07 12.69 3.49
CA GLY A 592 -15.61 13.32 2.27
C GLY A 592 -14.29 14.09 2.46
N ALA A 593 -13.54 14.25 1.38
CA ALA A 593 -12.36 15.11 1.38
C ALA A 593 -12.77 16.58 1.36
N TYR A 594 -12.08 17.39 2.17
CA TYR A 594 -12.22 18.83 2.23
C TYR A 594 -11.08 19.50 1.47
N GLN A 595 -11.39 20.50 0.69
CA GLN A 595 -10.38 21.38 0.08
C GLN A 595 -9.73 22.22 1.18
N VAL A 596 -8.41 22.40 1.09
CA VAL A 596 -7.61 23.07 2.12
C VAL A 596 -7.01 24.35 1.57
N GLU A 597 -7.18 25.45 2.29
CA GLU A 597 -6.60 26.75 1.98
C GLU A 597 -6.08 27.46 3.24
N GLU A 598 -5.20 28.40 3.06
CA GLU A 598 -4.74 29.29 4.14
C GLU A 598 -5.68 30.49 4.25
N GLY A 599 -6.24 30.69 5.43
CA GLY A 599 -7.13 31.80 5.73
C GLY A 599 -6.40 33.02 6.28
N VAL A 600 -7.18 34.01 6.69
CA VAL A 600 -6.67 35.28 7.23
C VAL A 600 -5.89 35.03 8.52
N GLY A 601 -4.70 35.63 8.61
CA GLY A 601 -3.82 35.49 9.79
C GLY A 601 -3.17 34.12 9.94
N GLY A 602 -3.11 33.32 8.86
CA GLY A 602 -2.49 31.98 8.87
C GLY A 602 -3.43 30.89 9.43
N SER A 603 -4.74 31.17 9.50
CA SER A 603 -5.71 30.13 9.87
C SER A 603 -5.77 29.02 8.81
N LEU A 604 -6.11 27.81 9.24
CA LEU A 604 -6.36 26.68 8.35
C LEU A 604 -7.86 26.66 8.00
N VAL A 605 -8.17 26.77 6.73
CA VAL A 605 -9.55 26.69 6.23
C VAL A 605 -9.74 25.39 5.47
N MET A 606 -10.84 24.70 5.75
CA MET A 606 -11.25 23.47 5.09
C MET A 606 -12.69 23.55 4.63
N THR A 607 -12.96 23.22 3.37
CA THR A 607 -14.29 23.33 2.75
C THR A 607 -14.71 22.01 2.11
N SER A 608 -15.91 21.51 2.46
CA SER A 608 -16.45 20.27 1.90
C SER A 608 -16.97 20.46 0.48
N GLU A 609 -17.20 19.36 -0.23
CA GLU A 609 -18.13 19.37 -1.36
C GLU A 609 -19.55 19.70 -0.90
N VAL A 610 -20.40 20.13 -1.84
CA VAL A 610 -21.83 20.34 -1.58
C VAL A 610 -22.51 18.98 -1.42
N SER A 611 -23.23 18.77 -0.34
CA SER A 611 -24.03 17.56 -0.20
C SER A 611 -25.18 17.55 -1.20
N GLU A 612 -25.24 16.48 -2.00
CA GLU A 612 -26.37 16.30 -2.93
C GLU A 612 -27.72 16.18 -2.21
N LYS A 613 -27.72 15.54 -1.04
CA LYS A 613 -28.91 15.31 -0.22
C LYS A 613 -29.36 16.57 0.50
N MET A 614 -28.42 17.24 1.19
CA MET A 614 -28.74 18.35 2.10
C MET A 614 -28.66 19.69 1.40
N LYS A 615 -27.96 19.80 0.29
CA LYS A 615 -27.69 21.06 -0.41
C LYS A 615 -26.99 22.10 0.49
N TYR A 616 -26.22 21.62 1.46
CA TYR A 616 -25.32 22.43 2.27
C TYR A 616 -23.87 22.16 1.89
N ARG A 617 -23.03 23.13 2.15
CA ARG A 617 -21.58 23.04 2.16
C ARG A 617 -21.07 23.38 3.55
N ILE A 618 -20.10 22.65 4.05
CA ILE A 618 -19.50 22.90 5.35
C ILE A 618 -18.12 23.54 5.17
N ARG A 619 -17.87 24.63 5.88
CA ARG A 619 -16.56 25.27 6.01
C ARG A 619 -16.13 25.21 7.46
N LYS A 620 -14.87 24.82 7.70
CA LYS A 620 -14.25 24.77 9.02
C LYS A 620 -13.00 25.63 9.00
N GLU A 621 -12.91 26.58 9.91
CA GLU A 621 -11.73 27.43 10.04
C GLU A 621 -11.08 27.23 11.41
N PHE A 622 -9.81 26.91 11.42
CA PHE A 622 -9.03 26.64 12.63
C PHE A 622 -8.00 27.75 12.80
N ALA A 623 -8.05 28.43 13.93
CA ALA A 623 -7.13 29.50 14.28
C ALA A 623 -6.52 29.25 15.66
N VAL A 624 -5.37 29.86 15.91
CA VAL A 624 -4.68 29.83 17.19
C VAL A 624 -4.83 31.18 17.89
N ASP A 625 -5.28 31.17 19.15
CA ASP A 625 -5.28 32.33 20.00
C ASP A 625 -4.19 32.18 21.09
N GLU A 626 -3.02 32.73 20.80
CA GLU A 626 -1.85 32.63 21.69
C GLU A 626 -2.06 33.35 23.04
N LYS A 627 -2.86 34.43 23.05
CA LYS A 627 -3.09 35.19 24.29
C LYS A 627 -3.92 34.41 25.29
N ASP A 628 -4.91 33.69 24.77
CA ASP A 628 -5.83 32.88 25.59
C ASP A 628 -5.38 31.42 25.71
N ASN A 629 -4.35 31.02 24.99
CA ASN A 629 -3.86 29.65 24.88
C ASN A 629 -4.98 28.69 24.44
N ALA A 630 -5.68 29.05 23.35
CA ALA A 630 -6.83 28.34 22.84
C ALA A 630 -6.66 28.01 21.35
N ILE A 631 -7.28 26.90 20.91
CA ILE A 631 -7.54 26.64 19.51
C ILE A 631 -9.00 27.00 19.23
N VAL A 632 -9.20 27.87 18.25
CA VAL A 632 -10.51 28.42 17.90
C VAL A 632 -10.99 27.78 16.62
N VAL A 633 -12.13 27.11 16.65
CA VAL A 633 -12.72 26.45 15.48
C VAL A 633 -14.04 27.11 15.13
N THR A 634 -14.10 27.72 13.95
CA THR A 634 -15.35 28.29 13.42
C THR A 634 -15.92 27.35 12.36
N TYR A 635 -17.08 26.84 12.62
CA TYR A 635 -17.87 26.01 11.71
C TYR A 635 -18.88 26.88 10.97
N SER A 636 -18.94 26.76 9.65
CA SER A 636 -19.91 27.47 8.83
C SER A 636 -20.72 26.47 8.01
N ILE A 637 -22.04 26.69 7.97
CA ILE A 637 -22.99 25.97 7.12
C ILE A 637 -23.46 26.95 6.05
N ILE A 638 -23.24 26.63 4.78
CA ILE A 638 -23.61 27.46 3.64
C ILE A 638 -24.79 26.79 2.93
N ASN A 639 -25.88 27.50 2.76
CA ASN A 639 -27.06 27.03 2.03
C ASN A 639 -26.82 27.14 0.52
N GLU A 640 -26.50 26.08 -0.15
CA GLU A 640 -26.25 26.03 -1.60
C GLU A 640 -27.53 25.71 -2.41
N SER A 641 -28.71 25.75 -1.78
CA SER A 641 -29.99 25.55 -2.46
C SER A 641 -30.67 26.88 -2.80
N ASP A 642 -31.65 26.80 -3.69
CA ASP A 642 -32.54 27.93 -4.05
C ASP A 642 -33.70 28.13 -3.04
N GLU A 643 -33.71 27.39 -1.92
CA GLU A 643 -34.76 27.40 -0.93
C GLU A 643 -34.28 28.01 0.38
N THR A 644 -35.18 28.66 1.12
CA THR A 644 -34.95 29.04 2.52
C THR A 644 -35.01 27.80 3.40
N ARG A 645 -33.98 27.57 4.21
CA ARG A 645 -33.84 26.39 5.08
C ARG A 645 -33.52 26.79 6.50
N GLN A 646 -33.82 25.89 7.45
CA GLN A 646 -33.42 26.06 8.84
C GLN A 646 -32.44 24.97 9.24
N VAL A 647 -31.38 25.34 9.94
CA VAL A 647 -30.31 24.41 10.34
C VAL A 647 -29.59 24.92 11.58
N ALA A 648 -29.07 24.00 12.40
CA ALA A 648 -28.14 24.33 13.47
C ALA A 648 -26.80 23.61 13.30
N PRO A 649 -25.70 24.20 13.76
CA PRO A 649 -24.39 23.52 13.83
C PRO A 649 -24.38 22.55 15.02
N TRP A 650 -23.75 21.40 14.82
CA TRP A 650 -23.65 20.34 15.82
C TRP A 650 -22.27 19.70 15.81
N GLU A 651 -21.52 19.91 16.88
CA GLU A 651 -20.17 19.40 17.06
C GLU A 651 -20.18 18.25 18.08
N ILE A 652 -19.54 17.14 17.73
CA ILE A 652 -19.48 15.91 18.51
C ILE A 652 -18.02 15.52 18.76
N THR A 653 -17.59 15.56 20.03
CA THR A 653 -16.26 15.16 20.46
C THR A 653 -16.33 13.85 21.23
N ARG A 654 -15.56 12.85 20.80
CA ARG A 654 -15.48 11.55 21.48
C ARG A 654 -14.29 11.51 22.42
N VAL A 655 -14.55 11.15 23.68
CA VAL A 655 -13.55 10.90 24.71
C VAL A 655 -13.64 9.44 25.17
N VAL A 656 -12.55 8.92 25.78
CA VAL A 656 -12.54 7.55 26.30
C VAL A 656 -13.48 7.41 27.50
N ASN A 657 -14.16 6.26 27.60
CA ASN A 657 -14.95 5.90 28.78
C ASN A 657 -14.12 5.03 29.73
N ASP A 658 -13.04 5.58 30.26
CA ASP A 658 -12.15 4.89 31.21
C ASP A 658 -11.72 5.88 32.32
N GLY A 659 -12.60 6.04 33.31
CA GLY A 659 -12.44 7.06 34.33
C GLY A 659 -12.87 8.45 33.86
N GLY A 660 -12.40 9.48 34.57
CA GLY A 660 -12.70 10.85 34.24
C GLY A 660 -14.04 11.33 34.77
N VAL A 661 -14.36 12.60 34.51
CA VAL A 661 -15.60 13.25 34.92
C VAL A 661 -16.01 14.30 33.88
N ILE A 662 -17.32 14.35 33.60
CA ILE A 662 -17.94 15.32 32.68
C ILE A 662 -18.74 16.32 33.55
N PHE A 663 -18.65 17.60 33.20
CA PHE A 663 -19.40 18.61 33.94
C PHE A 663 -19.68 19.85 33.10
N PHE A 664 -20.79 20.50 33.41
CA PHE A 664 -21.28 21.72 32.76
C PHE A 664 -22.26 22.45 33.70
N ASP A 665 -22.53 23.70 33.39
CA ASP A 665 -23.49 24.51 34.17
C ASP A 665 -24.88 24.30 33.57
N ALA A 666 -25.72 23.58 34.29
CA ALA A 666 -27.13 23.38 34.01
C ALA A 666 -27.89 23.04 35.32
N PRO A 667 -29.22 23.32 35.43
CA PRO A 667 -30.02 22.81 36.51
C PRO A 667 -30.16 21.27 36.39
N LEU A 668 -30.03 20.55 37.52
CA LEU A 668 -30.12 19.08 37.53
C LEU A 668 -31.47 18.55 37.04
N ASP A 669 -32.57 19.25 37.33
CA ASP A 669 -33.92 18.94 36.89
C ASP A 669 -34.16 19.32 35.41
N GLY A 670 -33.26 20.07 34.79
CA GLY A 670 -33.25 20.37 33.36
C GLY A 670 -32.64 19.28 32.47
N ILE A 671 -32.03 18.23 33.06
CA ILE A 671 -31.45 17.11 32.31
C ILE A 671 -32.53 16.12 31.88
N THR A 672 -32.66 15.86 30.60
CA THR A 672 -33.70 14.97 30.04
C THR A 672 -33.11 13.87 29.14
N PRO A 673 -33.57 12.59 29.21
CA PRO A 673 -34.53 12.07 30.18
C PRO A 673 -34.00 12.03 31.60
N ALA A 674 -34.86 12.39 32.56
CA ALA A 674 -34.50 12.41 33.97
C ALA A 674 -34.11 11.00 34.48
N GLY A 675 -33.02 10.91 35.23
CA GLY A 675 -32.54 9.65 35.82
C GLY A 675 -31.96 8.62 34.91
N LEU A 676 -31.80 8.87 33.56
CA LEU A 676 -31.15 7.95 32.63
C LEU A 676 -29.67 7.80 32.90
N MET A 677 -29.01 8.87 33.37
CA MET A 677 -27.62 8.92 33.78
C MET A 677 -27.52 9.58 35.15
N SER A 678 -26.57 9.11 35.97
CA SER A 678 -26.44 9.52 37.38
C SER A 678 -25.68 10.85 37.54
N PHE A 679 -26.28 11.95 37.08
CA PHE A 679 -25.76 13.31 37.33
C PHE A 679 -25.94 13.73 38.78
N LYS A 680 -24.99 14.53 39.31
CA LYS A 680 -25.02 15.11 40.62
C LYS A 680 -24.77 16.61 40.55
N ALA A 681 -25.44 17.40 41.33
CA ALA A 681 -25.23 18.84 41.45
C ALA A 681 -24.26 19.12 42.61
N GLU A 682 -23.05 19.59 42.29
CA GLU A 682 -22.02 19.99 43.27
C GLU A 682 -21.25 21.21 42.76
N HIS A 683 -20.78 22.08 43.67
CA HIS A 683 -20.02 23.28 43.31
C HIS A 683 -20.69 24.21 42.30
N GLY A 684 -22.02 24.17 42.20
CA GLY A 684 -22.83 25.04 41.35
C GLY A 684 -22.95 24.58 39.88
N VAL A 685 -22.54 23.34 39.57
CA VAL A 685 -22.69 22.72 38.26
C VAL A 685 -23.11 21.26 38.39
N VAL A 686 -23.45 20.61 37.27
CA VAL A 686 -23.79 19.20 37.25
C VAL A 686 -22.59 18.37 36.80
N TRP A 687 -22.43 17.20 37.42
CA TRP A 687 -21.33 16.28 37.21
C TRP A 687 -21.83 14.89 36.85
N TYR A 688 -21.19 14.26 35.91
CA TYR A 688 -21.39 12.86 35.55
C TYR A 688 -20.06 12.12 35.61
N GLN A 689 -20.02 11.07 36.39
CA GLN A 689 -18.91 10.15 36.43
C GLN A 689 -19.26 8.94 35.58
N PRO A 690 -18.53 8.70 34.50
CA PRO A 690 -18.84 7.63 33.54
C PRO A 690 -18.86 6.25 34.19
N ASP A 691 -19.87 5.48 33.88
CA ASP A 691 -20.10 4.12 34.32
C ASP A 691 -20.12 3.15 33.13
N GLU A 692 -20.19 1.85 33.40
CA GLU A 692 -20.37 0.84 32.36
C GLU A 692 -21.86 0.79 31.98
N ALA A 693 -22.14 1.23 30.73
CA ALA A 693 -23.47 1.19 30.17
C ALA A 693 -23.78 -0.14 29.51
N GLY A 694 -24.84 -0.82 29.91
CA GLY A 694 -25.36 -2.03 29.24
C GLY A 694 -25.98 -1.72 27.87
N GLU A 695 -26.48 -0.49 27.70
CA GLU A 695 -27.09 0.03 26.48
C GLU A 695 -26.61 1.46 26.18
N ASN A 696 -26.90 1.95 24.98
CA ASN A 696 -26.60 3.32 24.60
C ASN A 696 -27.52 4.28 25.35
N ARG A 697 -26.95 5.35 25.91
CA ARG A 697 -27.70 6.35 26.67
C ARG A 697 -27.34 7.75 26.17
N LYS A 698 -28.34 8.61 26.03
CA LYS A 698 -28.15 10.01 25.64
C LYS A 698 -29.02 10.93 26.51
N ILE A 699 -28.44 12.02 26.96
CA ILE A 699 -29.18 13.10 27.67
C ILE A 699 -29.07 14.40 26.91
N ASN A 700 -30.04 15.25 27.13
CA ASN A 700 -30.14 16.63 26.67
C ASN A 700 -30.13 17.56 27.87
N ALA A 701 -29.44 18.70 27.77
CA ALA A 701 -29.41 19.76 28.77
C ALA A 701 -29.32 21.14 28.12
N ASP A 702 -29.95 22.13 28.76
CA ASP A 702 -29.78 23.55 28.46
C ASP A 702 -28.60 24.06 29.33
N GLY A 703 -27.47 24.37 28.70
CA GLY A 703 -26.21 24.71 29.38
C GLY A 703 -25.99 26.21 29.54
N LYS A 704 -24.73 26.61 29.74
CA LYS A 704 -24.30 28.01 29.82
C LYS A 704 -23.10 28.24 28.87
N GLY A 705 -23.16 27.70 27.65
CA GLY A 705 -22.18 27.92 26.63
C GLY A 705 -20.83 27.24 26.88
N TRP A 706 -20.78 26.19 27.70
CA TRP A 706 -19.56 25.42 27.89
C TRP A 706 -19.81 23.99 28.36
N LEU A 707 -18.88 23.11 28.00
CA LEU A 707 -18.84 21.68 28.36
C LEU A 707 -17.43 21.23 28.64
N ALA A 708 -17.22 20.54 29.77
CA ALA A 708 -15.90 20.12 30.20
C ALA A 708 -15.80 18.61 30.47
N TYR A 709 -14.62 18.07 30.22
CA TYR A 709 -14.22 16.69 30.54
C TYR A 709 -12.84 16.73 31.20
N TYR A 710 -12.71 16.07 32.34
CA TYR A 710 -11.43 15.94 33.02
C TYR A 710 -11.06 14.47 33.18
N ASN A 711 -9.85 14.12 32.80
CA ASN A 711 -9.29 12.77 32.94
C ASN A 711 -7.76 12.80 32.95
N ASN A 712 -7.15 11.97 33.79
CA ASN A 712 -5.69 11.78 33.88
C ASN A 712 -4.89 13.10 33.92
N GLY A 713 -5.34 14.04 34.73
CA GLY A 713 -4.64 15.32 34.94
C GLY A 713 -4.88 16.37 33.84
N LEU A 714 -5.72 16.08 32.84
CA LEU A 714 -6.04 17.00 31.75
C LEU A 714 -7.52 17.40 31.75
N LEU A 715 -7.77 18.70 31.73
CA LEU A 715 -9.07 19.32 31.59
C LEU A 715 -9.28 19.77 30.14
N LEU A 716 -10.16 19.12 29.43
CA LEU A 716 -10.71 19.57 28.13
C LEU A 716 -11.90 20.46 28.42
N LEU A 717 -11.86 21.71 27.96
CA LEU A 717 -12.97 22.66 28.02
C LEU A 717 -13.30 23.12 26.60
N LYS A 718 -14.59 22.98 26.23
CA LYS A 718 -15.17 23.59 25.03
C LYS A 718 -16.06 24.74 25.45
N LYS A 719 -15.82 25.95 24.88
CA LYS A 719 -16.60 27.15 25.11
C LYS A 719 -17.22 27.60 23.80
N PHE A 720 -18.50 27.89 23.83
CA PHE A 720 -19.33 28.32 22.69
C PHE A 720 -20.38 29.33 23.14
N ASP A 721 -21.25 29.82 22.24
CA ASP A 721 -22.27 30.79 22.62
C ASP A 721 -23.38 30.12 23.42
N ASP A 722 -23.74 30.72 24.57
CA ASP A 722 -24.91 30.35 25.40
C ASP A 722 -26.20 30.64 24.63
N LEU A 723 -27.09 29.65 24.52
CA LEU A 723 -28.35 29.80 23.83
C LEU A 723 -29.47 30.16 24.78
N PRO A 724 -30.44 31.01 24.36
CA PRO A 724 -31.60 31.31 25.18
C PRO A 724 -32.46 30.06 25.39
N SER A 725 -32.96 29.88 26.60
CA SER A 725 -33.85 28.76 26.94
C SER A 725 -35.13 28.74 26.12
N PRO A 726 -35.60 27.56 25.67
CA PRO A 726 -36.77 27.42 24.79
C PRO A 726 -38.09 27.92 25.37
N SER A 727 -38.13 28.38 26.62
CA SER A 727 -39.33 28.71 27.37
C SER A 727 -40.08 30.00 26.95
N GLN A 728 -39.60 30.76 25.95
CA GLN A 728 -40.17 32.07 25.58
C GLN A 728 -40.74 32.20 24.17
N GLY A 729 -41.08 31.12 23.51
CA GLY A 729 -41.94 31.18 22.30
C GLY A 729 -41.28 31.66 20.99
N SER A 730 -39.98 31.95 20.98
CA SER A 730 -39.22 32.19 19.75
C SER A 730 -38.61 30.87 19.26
N LEU A 731 -38.71 30.58 17.98
CA LEU A 731 -37.99 29.46 17.33
C LEU A 731 -36.61 29.87 16.81
N GLU A 732 -36.22 31.12 16.92
CA GLU A 732 -34.92 31.64 16.52
C GLU A 732 -33.99 31.77 17.73
N GLY A 733 -32.73 31.33 17.55
CA GLY A 733 -31.69 31.43 18.57
C GLY A 733 -31.66 30.31 19.61
N ILE A 734 -32.54 29.30 19.50
CA ILE A 734 -32.59 28.13 20.38
C ILE A 734 -32.03 26.89 19.66
N PRO A 735 -31.74 25.77 20.33
CA PRO A 735 -31.39 24.50 19.67
C PRO A 735 -32.49 24.03 18.69
N ALA A 736 -32.09 23.15 17.74
CA ALA A 736 -33.06 22.58 16.80
C ALA A 736 -34.15 21.76 17.52
N PRO A 737 -35.37 21.66 16.95
CA PRO A 737 -36.49 20.98 17.60
C PRO A 737 -36.20 19.53 17.97
N GLY A 738 -36.28 19.22 19.27
CA GLY A 738 -35.98 17.90 19.84
C GLY A 738 -34.52 17.69 20.23
N GLU A 739 -33.68 18.69 20.03
CA GLU A 739 -32.26 18.72 20.38
C GLU A 739 -31.99 19.67 21.56
N ALA A 740 -30.75 19.79 22.01
CA ALA A 740 -30.37 20.66 23.11
C ALA A 740 -28.99 21.28 22.87
N GLU A 741 -28.66 22.35 23.57
CA GLU A 741 -27.38 23.02 23.53
C GLU A 741 -26.22 22.07 23.90
N ILE A 742 -26.43 21.28 24.97
CA ILE A 742 -25.48 20.26 25.41
C ILE A 742 -26.17 18.90 25.38
N GLN A 743 -25.44 17.92 24.79
CA GLN A 743 -25.85 16.53 24.82
C GLN A 743 -24.67 15.67 25.25
N VAL A 744 -24.93 14.62 26.04
CA VAL A 744 -23.94 13.62 26.41
C VAL A 744 -24.47 12.26 26.03
N TYR A 745 -23.74 11.59 25.14
CA TYR A 745 -24.04 10.22 24.73
C TYR A 745 -23.01 9.26 25.29
N VAL A 746 -23.44 8.18 25.91
CA VAL A 746 -22.59 7.11 26.43
C VAL A 746 -22.84 5.84 25.63
N ASN A 747 -21.80 5.38 24.91
CA ASN A 747 -21.88 4.14 24.14
C ASN A 747 -21.84 2.92 25.08
N ARG A 748 -22.55 1.86 24.70
CA ARG A 748 -22.61 0.61 25.50
C ARG A 748 -21.22 0.01 25.70
N GLY A 749 -20.99 -0.59 26.86
CA GLY A 749 -19.66 -1.02 27.28
C GLY A 749 -18.76 0.18 27.61
N LYS A 750 -17.58 -0.03 28.12
CA LYS A 750 -16.63 1.05 28.40
C LYS A 750 -15.84 1.44 27.14
N THR A 751 -16.50 2.00 26.14
CA THR A 751 -15.90 2.35 24.86
C THR A 751 -15.59 3.84 24.76
N TYR A 752 -16.59 4.65 24.43
CA TYR A 752 -16.43 6.10 24.32
C TYR A 752 -17.67 6.84 24.82
N ILE A 753 -17.49 8.13 25.05
CA ILE A 753 -18.54 9.08 25.36
C ILE A 753 -18.47 10.20 24.33
N GLU A 754 -19.64 10.69 23.87
CA GLU A 754 -19.75 11.88 23.04
C GLU A 754 -20.09 13.08 23.90
N LEU A 755 -19.27 14.09 23.78
CA LEU A 755 -19.45 15.43 24.33
C LEU A 755 -19.97 16.29 23.18
N GLU A 756 -21.27 16.55 23.15
CA GLU A 756 -21.90 17.20 22.03
C GLU A 756 -22.32 18.61 22.40
N SER A 757 -22.17 19.54 21.46
CA SER A 757 -22.60 20.93 21.59
C SER A 757 -23.27 21.39 20.31
N GLN A 758 -24.38 22.16 20.47
CA GLN A 758 -25.11 22.70 19.35
C GLN A 758 -25.20 24.24 19.41
N GLY A 759 -25.17 24.86 18.26
CA GLY A 759 -25.47 26.29 18.12
C GLY A 759 -26.93 26.55 17.76
N ALA A 760 -27.26 27.82 17.53
CA ALA A 760 -28.60 28.29 17.26
C ALA A 760 -29.23 27.70 15.97
N TYR A 761 -30.48 27.24 16.06
CA TYR A 761 -31.28 26.86 14.92
C TYR A 761 -31.69 28.11 14.13
N THR A 762 -31.11 28.28 12.95
CA THR A 762 -31.11 29.53 12.21
C THR A 762 -31.75 29.35 10.84
N THR A 763 -32.52 30.34 10.40
CA THR A 763 -33.10 30.41 9.05
C THR A 763 -32.05 30.97 8.07
N LEU A 764 -31.72 30.22 7.04
CA LEU A 764 -30.78 30.61 5.97
C LEU A 764 -31.53 30.75 4.63
N LYS A 765 -31.47 31.92 4.05
CA LYS A 765 -31.93 32.13 2.67
C LYS A 765 -30.98 31.45 1.69
N PRO A 766 -31.35 31.34 0.40
CA PRO A 766 -30.42 30.86 -0.63
C PRO A 766 -29.07 31.57 -0.55
N HIS A 767 -27.99 30.80 -0.54
CA HIS A 767 -26.58 31.24 -0.51
C HIS A 767 -26.15 32.02 0.75
N GLU A 768 -27.01 32.09 1.78
CA GLU A 768 -26.59 32.58 3.09
C GLU A 768 -25.80 31.54 3.89
N GLN A 769 -24.97 32.02 4.79
CA GLN A 769 -24.20 31.16 5.70
C GLN A 769 -24.50 31.44 7.15
N LEU A 770 -24.50 30.40 7.95
CA LEU A 770 -24.44 30.43 9.41
C LEU A 770 -23.00 30.12 9.84
N SER A 771 -22.47 30.91 10.78
CA SER A 771 -21.16 30.60 11.39
C SER A 771 -21.32 30.50 12.90
N TRP A 772 -20.64 29.53 13.50
CA TRP A 772 -20.65 29.25 14.92
C TRP A 772 -19.24 28.84 15.38
N THR A 773 -18.79 29.35 16.53
CA THR A 773 -17.42 29.22 16.98
C THR A 773 -17.34 28.45 18.29
N VAL A 774 -16.40 27.48 18.35
CA VAL A 774 -16.04 26.73 19.54
C VAL A 774 -14.58 27.01 19.89
N ARG A 775 -14.31 27.41 21.12
CA ARG A 775 -12.97 27.60 21.65
C ARG A 775 -12.58 26.36 22.46
N TRP A 776 -11.45 25.79 22.13
CA TRP A 776 -10.93 24.57 22.72
C TRP A 776 -9.75 24.89 23.62
N TYR A 777 -9.87 24.50 24.89
CA TYR A 777 -8.80 24.60 25.87
C TYR A 777 -8.43 23.20 26.35
N LEU A 778 -7.14 22.94 26.49
CA LEU A 778 -6.63 21.74 27.13
C LEU A 778 -5.62 22.14 28.19
N LEU A 779 -6.00 21.97 29.45
CA LEU A 779 -5.30 22.51 30.59
C LEU A 779 -4.81 21.37 31.50
N PRO A 780 -3.53 21.38 31.93
CA PRO A 780 -3.07 20.48 32.98
C PRO A 780 -3.63 20.97 34.35
N VAL A 781 -4.29 20.08 35.07
CA VAL A 781 -4.83 20.35 36.42
C VAL A 781 -4.53 19.14 37.29
N GLU A 782 -3.88 19.34 38.41
CA GLU A 782 -3.56 18.26 39.37
C GLU A 782 -4.73 18.04 40.34
N GLU A 783 -5.70 17.23 39.93
CA GLU A 783 -6.91 16.87 40.67
C GLU A 783 -7.23 15.38 40.53
N LYS A 784 -8.19 14.89 41.33
CA LYS A 784 -8.80 13.56 41.14
C LYS A 784 -9.97 13.64 40.21
N GLU A 785 -10.31 12.51 39.57
CA GLU A 785 -11.50 12.39 38.69
C GLU A 785 -12.79 12.34 39.51
N GLN A 786 -13.14 13.48 40.14
CA GLN A 786 -14.33 13.68 40.95
C GLN A 786 -14.73 15.17 40.99
N PRO A 787 -15.94 15.52 41.41
CA PRO A 787 -16.34 16.92 41.61
C PRO A 787 -15.30 17.69 42.47
N SER A 788 -14.84 18.82 41.93
CA SER A 788 -13.78 19.62 42.58
C SER A 788 -13.97 21.12 42.33
N SER A 789 -13.78 21.94 43.39
CA SER A 789 -13.74 23.39 43.28
C SER A 789 -12.60 23.92 42.44
N GLU A 790 -11.45 23.21 42.38
CA GLU A 790 -10.29 23.62 41.58
C GLU A 790 -10.54 23.41 40.09
N LEU A 791 -11.24 22.33 39.70
CA LEU A 791 -11.69 22.14 38.32
C LEU A 791 -12.63 23.26 37.88
N ILE A 792 -13.60 23.65 38.73
CA ILE A 792 -14.51 24.77 38.44
C ILE A 792 -13.72 26.08 38.33
N LYS A 793 -12.77 26.33 39.20
CA LYS A 793 -11.90 27.51 39.13
C LYS A 793 -11.10 27.55 37.83
N ALA A 794 -10.54 26.41 37.39
CA ALA A 794 -9.83 26.32 36.13
C ALA A 794 -10.75 26.66 34.92
N VAL A 795 -11.99 26.16 34.92
CA VAL A 795 -13.01 26.51 33.90
C VAL A 795 -13.33 28.00 33.96
N ARG A 796 -13.70 28.54 35.13
CA ARG A 796 -14.11 29.95 35.30
C ARG A 796 -13.02 30.95 34.87
N ASN A 797 -11.76 30.58 34.99
CA ASN A 797 -10.63 31.43 34.52
C ASN A 797 -10.60 31.54 32.99
N LYS A 798 -11.37 30.73 32.25
CA LYS A 798 -11.42 30.70 30.79
C LYS A 798 -12.78 31.13 30.20
N LEU A 799 -13.80 31.20 31.07
CA LEU A 799 -15.10 31.75 30.71
C LEU A 799 -15.10 33.27 30.71
#